data_6dedacc5457b00f10c9ff48de11fa6e2
#
_entry.id   6dedacc5457b00f10c9ff48de11fa6e2
#
_cell.length_a   1.000
_cell.length_b   1.000
_cell.length_c   1.000
_cell.angle_alpha   90.00
_cell.angle_beta   90.00
_cell.angle_gamma   90.00
#
_symmetry.space_group_name_H-M   'P 1'
#
loop_
_entity.id
_entity.type
_entity.pdbx_description
1 polymer ?
#
loop_
_entity_poly.entity_id
_entity_poly.type
_entity_poly.pdbx_seq_one_letter_code
_entity_poly.pdbx_strand_id
1 'polypeptide(L)'
;MLFQVRCPWGGIRKSHLNSKKIVLSLAAISFLASCADAALNSEIKTYDEISKNTKARSASVYSSRNGTNTTINSLQNGQVTITGNETTNSLTIGSNGTLGSIGNNDRIIYTHASNSDTLTLTNLTNNGIINGAVAIQNSKKDFTGTITVNTFENKNQINGQIYMGIWSSSQGTLNIENFNNSGTIAGSSNKGTVFFEGNTNIKSFSNNGLISGDQGVRLSGGTINSFNNNGTISGSSSSILVAGGNIKTLVNSGTIISNGNRNTNAGIKLESGGTIENIINTGTIQSNYTGIVVTYGKFKDLTVKDGGVVYGKYAGIAVGQWQTLGNLYIDGGKDTKKDGTVSGIYGDKYGISLETGSSSQKIELTNGGIIQGKVNGIKLGNAASLSGEMILSGEGSRVEGGSGSGISNESGKITGSIKVEDGATVTSSSGQAISNSGSGSITGGITVSGENTKLEGNIINTGNASIGSDIKIENGAKVEGGLVNQGNGSISGSVQVSGGSSIDSITNTGNGAISGSITVDEDSKLDSITNTSTSDTGISGSITNNSDNKLEISNSGNIGGKIESTGGADMVISNSNGGTISGGISSSGSGNTSISNSQGSTINNGITVSGSAQVEISNQGSVGKDSNGNTVTNNGSGSVGIKDWVVSTDKETGKLDTVVVGGSGKDNVKVENITVDQSNVNLDELGDINNIISGVNQGNIGNIGTNGGGEISLSYDPLTGKLSTDFNLNASISGATFRSLISTTTRRSTFIDNVMGNSMQSFYLGNSSRAQRMAMSEKGNLYADASDYIKSDLNNGNYGSNKEHSLFILPYFSSQNVELSLNEESKGHTKGTIIGYSTLKDSGIYGVYAGYE
;
A
#
# COMPACT_ATOMS: atom_id res chain seq x y z
N MET A 1 53.60 7.35 -10.15
CA MET A 1 53.15 8.75 -10.10
C MET A 1 51.90 8.85 -9.22
N LEU A 2 52.09 9.29 -8.01
CA LEU A 2 51.02 9.44 -7.01
C LEU A 2 50.27 10.74 -7.30
N PHE A 3 48.97 10.65 -7.57
CA PHE A 3 48.12 11.84 -7.51
C PHE A 3 47.35 11.85 -6.20
N GLN A 4 47.65 12.80 -5.37
CA GLN A 4 46.95 13.16 -4.14
C GLN A 4 45.81 14.11 -4.53
N VAL A 5 44.53 13.68 -4.37
CA VAL A 5 43.37 14.56 -4.47
C VAL A 5 43.00 14.99 -3.06
N ARG A 6 43.22 16.26 -2.73
CA ARG A 6 42.71 16.91 -1.54
C ARG A 6 41.30 17.43 -1.79
N CYS A 7 40.32 16.97 -1.02
CA CYS A 7 39.02 17.61 -0.91
C CYS A 7 39.00 18.60 0.26
N PRO A 8 38.52 19.83 0.06
CA PRO A 8 38.36 20.79 1.16
C PRO A 8 36.97 20.61 1.82
N TRP A 9 36.91 20.32 3.09
CA TRP A 9 35.70 20.30 3.88
C TRP A 9 35.71 21.46 4.90
N GLY A 10 34.80 22.42 4.66
CA GLY A 10 34.33 23.42 5.61
C GLY A 10 33.11 22.93 6.37
N GLY A 11 33.09 23.17 7.66
CA GLY A 11 32.20 22.59 8.64
C GLY A 11 30.69 22.76 8.43
N ILE A 12 29.95 21.71 8.78
CA ILE A 12 28.51 21.72 9.01
C ILE A 12 28.19 21.09 10.37
N ARG A 13 27.32 21.77 11.13
CA ARG A 13 26.92 21.48 12.52
C ARG A 13 26.12 20.17 12.63
N LYS A 14 26.32 19.51 13.78
CA LYS A 14 25.67 18.27 14.22
C LYS A 14 24.17 18.46 14.51
N SER A 15 23.25 18.07 13.59
CA SER A 15 21.85 17.80 13.96
C SER A 15 21.01 17.03 12.93
N HIS A 16 21.60 16.47 11.86
CA HIS A 16 20.84 15.67 10.86
C HIS A 16 21.58 14.39 10.43
N LEU A 17 22.03 13.59 11.42
CA LEU A 17 23.00 12.52 11.11
C LEU A 17 22.39 11.19 10.66
N ASN A 18 21.10 10.88 10.87
CA ASN A 18 20.61 9.53 10.62
C ASN A 18 20.24 9.25 9.16
N SER A 19 19.61 10.18 8.45
CA SER A 19 19.27 9.98 7.03
C SER A 19 20.48 10.12 6.09
N LYS A 20 21.48 10.93 6.45
CA LYS A 20 22.71 11.10 5.64
C LYS A 20 23.67 9.91 5.74
N LYS A 21 23.66 9.16 6.86
CA LYS A 21 24.50 7.95 6.99
C LYS A 21 24.04 6.81 6.09
N ILE A 22 22.73 6.66 5.88
CA ILE A 22 22.16 5.61 5.00
C ILE A 22 22.48 5.94 3.53
N VAL A 23 22.37 7.20 3.12
CA VAL A 23 22.71 7.63 1.76
C VAL A 23 24.21 7.50 1.49
N LEU A 24 25.08 7.73 2.50
CA LEU A 24 26.52 7.52 2.36
C LEU A 24 26.89 6.02 2.29
N SER A 25 26.17 5.11 2.97
CA SER A 25 26.42 3.67 2.86
C SER A 25 25.99 3.13 1.49
N LEU A 26 24.86 3.58 0.93
CA LEU A 26 24.45 3.24 -0.44
C LEU A 26 25.40 3.82 -1.50
N ALA A 27 25.87 5.04 -1.33
CA ALA A 27 26.88 5.64 -2.19
C ALA A 27 28.24 4.93 -2.07
N ALA A 28 28.63 4.45 -0.87
CA ALA A 28 29.83 3.65 -0.68
C ALA A 28 29.71 2.26 -1.31
N ILE A 29 28.53 1.63 -1.27
CA ILE A 29 28.26 0.36 -1.94
C ILE A 29 28.30 0.54 -3.46
N SER A 30 27.72 1.59 -4.02
CA SER A 30 27.80 1.88 -5.45
C SER A 30 29.20 2.30 -5.90
N PHE A 31 29.99 2.97 -5.05
CA PHE A 31 31.38 3.33 -5.34
C PHE A 31 32.33 2.12 -5.29
N LEU A 32 32.13 1.22 -4.33
CA LEU A 32 32.86 -0.06 -4.30
C LEU A 32 32.51 -0.97 -5.48
N ALA A 33 31.24 -0.99 -5.90
CA ALA A 33 30.82 -1.70 -7.11
C ALA A 33 31.44 -1.10 -8.40
N SER A 34 31.51 0.23 -8.51
CA SER A 34 32.13 0.89 -9.65
C SER A 34 33.67 0.72 -9.66
N CYS A 35 34.31 0.63 -8.51
CA CYS A 35 35.75 0.31 -8.43
C CYS A 35 36.05 -1.15 -8.78
N ALA A 36 35.16 -2.09 -8.39
CA ALA A 36 35.27 -3.47 -8.82
C ALA A 36 35.06 -3.62 -10.33
N ASP A 37 34.10 -2.89 -10.92
CA ASP A 37 33.87 -2.84 -12.37
C ASP A 37 35.08 -2.24 -13.13
N ALA A 38 35.72 -1.22 -12.60
CA ALA A 38 36.89 -0.58 -13.23
C ALA A 38 38.12 -1.50 -13.15
N ALA A 39 38.30 -2.26 -12.06
CA ALA A 39 39.37 -3.24 -11.94
C ALA A 39 39.12 -4.47 -12.85
N LEU A 40 37.88 -4.96 -12.90
CA LEU A 40 37.49 -6.06 -13.77
C LEU A 40 37.62 -5.71 -15.27
N ASN A 41 37.19 -4.50 -15.66
CA ASN A 41 37.29 -4.04 -17.05
C ASN A 41 38.74 -3.77 -17.49
N SER A 42 39.65 -3.46 -16.56
CA SER A 42 41.08 -3.31 -16.90
C SER A 42 41.76 -4.68 -17.13
N GLU A 43 41.38 -5.75 -16.38
CA GLU A 43 41.86 -7.10 -16.63
C GLU A 43 41.23 -7.73 -17.90
N ILE A 44 39.95 -7.42 -18.20
CA ILE A 44 39.30 -7.90 -19.43
C ILE A 44 39.85 -7.20 -20.68
N LYS A 45 40.30 -5.95 -20.62
CA LYS A 45 40.97 -5.27 -21.75
C LYS A 45 42.33 -5.87 -22.08
N THR A 46 43.08 -6.35 -21.07
CA THR A 46 44.32 -7.11 -21.32
C THR A 46 44.05 -8.45 -22.00
N TYR A 47 42.91 -9.07 -21.76
CA TYR A 47 42.50 -10.33 -22.40
C TYR A 47 42.20 -10.13 -23.91
N ASP A 48 41.56 -9.07 -24.30
CA ASP A 48 41.20 -8.78 -25.70
C ASP A 48 42.40 -8.33 -26.56
N GLU A 49 43.42 -7.71 -26.00
CA GLU A 49 44.62 -7.33 -26.71
C GLU A 49 45.60 -8.48 -26.97
N ILE A 50 45.61 -9.48 -26.07
CA ILE A 50 46.51 -10.65 -26.22
C ILE A 50 45.91 -11.68 -27.21
N SER A 51 44.60 -11.69 -27.45
CA SER A 51 43.93 -12.68 -28.32
C SER A 51 44.22 -12.53 -29.83
N LYS A 52 44.88 -11.44 -30.26
CA LYS A 52 45.07 -11.14 -31.71
C LYS A 52 46.27 -11.72 -32.37
N ASN A 53 47.19 -12.35 -31.65
CA ASN A 53 48.37 -12.93 -32.26
C ASN A 53 48.72 -14.35 -31.73
N THR A 54 48.21 -15.38 -32.32
CA THR A 54 48.89 -16.67 -32.61
C THR A 54 47.87 -17.76 -32.91
N LYS A 55 47.77 -18.12 -34.19
CA LYS A 55 47.30 -19.46 -34.63
C LYS A 55 48.48 -20.42 -34.58
N ALA A 56 48.49 -21.27 -33.54
CA ALA A 56 49.37 -22.45 -33.54
C ALA A 56 48.54 -23.72 -33.33
N ARG A 57 48.74 -24.69 -34.18
CA ARG A 57 48.05 -25.98 -34.23
C ARG A 57 48.42 -26.88 -33.05
N SER A 58 47.41 -27.59 -32.54
CA SER A 58 47.50 -28.59 -31.49
C SER A 58 48.34 -29.81 -31.87
N ALA A 59 49.18 -30.22 -30.97
CA ALA A 59 49.63 -31.61 -30.90
C ALA A 59 50.28 -31.93 -29.55
N SER A 60 49.62 -32.73 -28.78
CA SER A 60 50.09 -33.94 -28.08
C SER A 60 48.99 -34.28 -27.03
N VAL A 61 48.53 -35.50 -27.10
CA VAL A 61 47.54 -36.07 -26.20
C VAL A 61 48.30 -36.74 -25.05
N TYR A 62 48.17 -36.22 -23.83
CA TYR A 62 48.55 -36.98 -22.65
C TYR A 62 47.35 -37.82 -22.25
N SER A 63 47.48 -39.15 -22.31
CA SER A 63 46.53 -40.09 -21.73
C SER A 63 47.02 -40.48 -20.33
N SER A 64 46.21 -40.19 -19.27
CA SER A 64 46.55 -40.70 -17.94
C SER A 64 46.10 -42.13 -17.82
N ARG A 65 47.00 -43.03 -17.35
CA ARG A 65 46.74 -44.44 -17.08
C ARG A 65 46.52 -44.70 -15.59
N ASN A 66 45.93 -45.88 -15.31
CA ASN A 66 45.53 -46.33 -13.96
C ASN A 66 46.66 -46.16 -12.92
N GLY A 67 46.33 -45.52 -11.81
CA GLY A 67 47.20 -45.33 -10.65
C GLY A 67 48.31 -44.29 -10.78
N THR A 68 48.27 -43.39 -11.77
CA THR A 68 49.33 -42.37 -11.98
C THR A 68 49.07 -41.04 -11.34
N ASN A 69 50.11 -40.45 -10.75
CA ASN A 69 50.17 -39.02 -10.39
C ASN A 69 50.87 -38.27 -11.54
N THR A 70 50.16 -37.35 -12.17
CA THR A 70 50.69 -36.55 -13.27
C THR A 70 50.86 -35.09 -12.82
N THR A 71 52.09 -34.55 -12.99
CA THR A 71 52.36 -33.13 -12.72
C THR A 71 52.91 -32.43 -13.97
N ILE A 72 52.31 -31.29 -14.33
CA ILE A 72 52.71 -30.47 -15.46
C ILE A 72 53.39 -29.21 -14.91
N ASN A 73 54.71 -29.08 -15.08
CA ASN A 73 55.53 -27.99 -14.53
C ASN A 73 56.12 -27.08 -15.63
N SER A 74 55.71 -27.20 -16.88
CA SER A 74 56.16 -26.37 -18.00
C SER A 74 55.03 -26.08 -18.96
N LEU A 75 55.24 -25.19 -19.93
CA LEU A 75 54.26 -24.89 -20.96
C LEU A 75 53.97 -26.12 -21.82
N GLN A 76 52.71 -26.50 -21.89
CA GLN A 76 52.16 -27.59 -22.69
C GLN A 76 51.01 -27.09 -23.55
N ASN A 77 51.13 -27.15 -24.88
CA ASN A 77 50.07 -26.70 -25.80
C ASN A 77 49.08 -27.83 -26.17
N GLY A 78 49.03 -28.91 -25.38
CA GLY A 78 48.23 -30.09 -25.65
C GLY A 78 47.01 -30.24 -24.74
N GLN A 79 46.22 -31.28 -25.01
CA GLN A 79 45.06 -31.71 -24.22
C GLN A 79 45.44 -32.83 -23.26
N VAL A 80 44.79 -32.88 -22.10
CA VAL A 80 44.83 -34.01 -21.16
C VAL A 80 43.50 -34.76 -21.24
N THR A 81 43.55 -36.04 -21.61
CA THR A 81 42.38 -36.93 -21.63
C THR A 81 42.46 -37.89 -20.45
N ILE A 82 41.38 -38.00 -19.71
CA ILE A 82 41.21 -38.96 -18.62
C ILE A 82 40.22 -40.03 -19.11
N THR A 83 40.71 -41.26 -19.25
CA THR A 83 39.91 -42.35 -19.85
C THR A 83 39.20 -43.19 -18.80
N GLY A 84 38.11 -43.88 -19.20
CA GLY A 84 37.23 -44.64 -18.30
C GLY A 84 37.81 -45.98 -17.85
N ASN A 85 37.17 -46.60 -16.83
CA ASN A 85 37.58 -47.79 -16.09
C ASN A 85 38.96 -47.69 -15.39
N GLU A 86 39.34 -46.48 -15.06
CA GLU A 86 40.62 -46.17 -14.43
C GLU A 86 40.46 -45.32 -13.17
N THR A 87 41.35 -45.51 -12.20
CA THR A 87 41.54 -44.60 -11.08
C THR A 87 42.78 -43.77 -11.35
N THR A 88 42.59 -42.48 -11.59
CA THR A 88 43.67 -41.49 -11.68
C THR A 88 43.89 -40.87 -10.32
N ASN A 89 45.05 -41.08 -9.69
CA ASN A 89 45.31 -40.57 -8.36
C ASN A 89 45.33 -39.03 -8.33
N SER A 90 46.12 -38.39 -9.17
CA SER A 90 46.12 -36.96 -9.26
C SER A 90 46.60 -36.40 -10.61
N LEU A 91 45.97 -35.29 -11.01
CA LEU A 91 46.47 -34.40 -12.06
C LEU A 91 46.75 -33.03 -11.44
N THR A 92 48.02 -32.61 -11.47
CA THR A 92 48.46 -31.34 -10.91
C THR A 92 49.09 -30.47 -11.99
N ILE A 93 48.62 -29.25 -12.14
CA ILE A 93 49.32 -28.19 -12.87
C ILE A 93 50.18 -27.46 -11.83
N GLY A 94 51.48 -27.61 -11.92
CA GLY A 94 52.43 -27.01 -10.99
C GLY A 94 52.53 -25.49 -11.14
N SER A 95 53.13 -24.82 -10.19
CA SER A 95 53.18 -23.34 -10.14
C SER A 95 53.83 -22.69 -11.37
N ASN A 96 54.74 -23.38 -12.04
CA ASN A 96 55.36 -22.95 -13.30
C ASN A 96 54.69 -23.60 -14.52
N GLY A 97 53.66 -24.44 -14.33
CA GLY A 97 52.96 -25.13 -15.38
C GLY A 97 51.93 -24.22 -16.08
N THR A 98 51.90 -24.31 -17.40
CA THR A 98 50.83 -23.70 -18.21
C THR A 98 50.29 -24.78 -19.16
N LEU A 99 48.99 -25.00 -19.16
CA LEU A 99 48.35 -25.99 -20.03
C LEU A 99 47.39 -25.24 -20.98
N GLY A 100 47.56 -25.49 -22.30
CA GLY A 100 46.82 -24.87 -23.37
C GLY A 100 47.38 -23.50 -23.83
N SER A 101 46.82 -22.95 -24.90
CA SER A 101 47.19 -21.65 -25.47
C SER A 101 46.07 -20.64 -25.37
N ILE A 102 46.40 -19.37 -25.11
CA ILE A 102 45.43 -18.28 -25.01
C ILE A 102 44.65 -18.15 -26.34
N GLY A 103 43.34 -17.99 -26.27
CA GLY A 103 42.45 -17.79 -27.42
C GLY A 103 41.80 -19.07 -27.96
N ASN A 104 42.04 -20.22 -27.33
CA ASN A 104 41.42 -21.48 -27.72
C ASN A 104 40.34 -21.88 -26.69
N ASN A 105 39.08 -21.88 -27.10
CA ASN A 105 37.99 -22.42 -26.29
C ASN A 105 37.93 -23.96 -26.30
N ASP A 106 38.98 -24.61 -26.73
CA ASP A 106 39.06 -26.07 -26.77
C ASP A 106 39.05 -26.63 -25.34
N ARG A 107 38.54 -27.87 -25.25
CA ARG A 107 38.60 -28.66 -24.01
C ARG A 107 40.03 -29.08 -23.78
N ILE A 108 40.70 -28.52 -22.81
CA ILE A 108 42.08 -28.75 -22.49
C ILE A 108 42.22 -29.93 -21.51
N ILE A 109 41.29 -30.07 -20.57
CA ILE A 109 41.16 -31.25 -19.72
C ILE A 109 39.78 -31.84 -19.97
N TYR A 110 39.68 -33.10 -20.33
CA TYR A 110 38.40 -33.75 -20.53
C TYR A 110 38.40 -35.23 -20.17
N THR A 111 37.24 -35.74 -19.79
CA THR A 111 37.02 -37.16 -19.50
C THR A 111 36.46 -37.89 -20.73
N HIS A 112 36.88 -39.13 -20.92
CA HIS A 112 36.33 -40.03 -21.93
C HIS A 112 36.02 -41.38 -21.28
N ALA A 113 34.73 -41.63 -21.01
CA ALA A 113 34.25 -42.87 -20.41
C ALA A 113 33.28 -43.58 -21.36
N SER A 114 33.32 -44.92 -21.39
CA SER A 114 32.36 -45.78 -22.09
C SER A 114 31.03 -45.84 -21.32
N ASN A 115 30.00 -46.52 -21.86
CA ASN A 115 28.64 -46.42 -21.34
C ASN A 115 28.44 -46.90 -19.90
N SER A 116 29.20 -47.86 -19.43
CA SER A 116 29.13 -48.43 -18.07
C SER A 116 30.38 -48.19 -17.22
N ASP A 117 31.31 -47.38 -17.70
CA ASP A 117 32.61 -47.21 -17.05
C ASP A 117 32.47 -46.49 -15.71
N THR A 118 33.31 -46.88 -14.77
CA THR A 118 33.56 -46.11 -13.54
C THR A 118 34.90 -45.39 -13.70
N LEU A 119 34.89 -44.09 -13.50
CA LEU A 119 36.05 -43.23 -13.54
C LEU A 119 36.23 -42.54 -12.20
N THR A 120 37.36 -42.67 -11.55
CA THR A 120 37.69 -41.95 -10.32
C THR A 120 38.90 -41.05 -10.51
N LEU A 121 38.73 -39.75 -10.31
CA LEU A 121 39.80 -38.74 -10.23
C LEU A 121 39.95 -38.32 -8.77
N THR A 122 41.03 -38.76 -8.12
CA THR A 122 41.24 -38.44 -6.71
C THR A 122 41.48 -36.93 -6.52
N ASN A 123 42.40 -36.33 -7.29
CA ASN A 123 42.67 -34.89 -7.22
C ASN A 123 42.88 -34.29 -8.61
N LEU A 124 42.27 -33.17 -8.86
CA LEU A 124 42.60 -32.23 -9.94
C LEU A 124 43.00 -30.89 -9.33
N THR A 125 44.29 -30.60 -9.29
CA THR A 125 44.86 -29.42 -8.64
C THR A 125 45.52 -28.50 -9.67
N ASN A 126 45.09 -27.24 -9.72
CA ASN A 126 45.72 -26.21 -10.53
C ASN A 126 46.47 -25.20 -9.63
N ASN A 127 47.78 -25.25 -9.63
CA ASN A 127 48.65 -24.22 -9.01
C ASN A 127 49.26 -23.29 -10.09
N GLY A 128 49.05 -23.60 -11.39
CA GLY A 128 49.59 -22.86 -12.55
C GLY A 128 48.48 -22.20 -13.35
N ILE A 129 48.61 -22.21 -14.68
CA ILE A 129 47.66 -21.58 -15.61
C ILE A 129 47.02 -22.62 -16.51
N ILE A 130 45.72 -22.66 -16.61
CA ILE A 130 44.95 -23.42 -17.59
C ILE A 130 44.31 -22.46 -18.58
N ASN A 131 44.73 -22.51 -19.85
CA ASN A 131 44.16 -21.71 -20.93
C ASN A 131 43.23 -22.57 -21.79
N GLY A 132 41.97 -22.64 -21.43
CA GLY A 132 40.93 -23.42 -22.09
C GLY A 132 39.97 -24.10 -21.11
N ALA A 133 39.03 -24.87 -21.62
CA ALA A 133 37.99 -25.47 -20.82
C ALA A 133 38.43 -26.74 -20.08
N VAL A 134 37.98 -26.89 -18.84
CA VAL A 134 38.06 -28.13 -18.07
C VAL A 134 36.70 -28.83 -18.15
N ALA A 135 36.60 -29.97 -18.81
CA ALA A 135 35.36 -30.68 -19.07
C ALA A 135 35.38 -32.09 -18.45
N ILE A 136 34.79 -32.26 -17.31
CA ILE A 136 34.55 -33.56 -16.66
C ILE A 136 33.11 -33.94 -16.93
N GLN A 137 32.88 -34.76 -17.95
CA GLN A 137 31.56 -35.01 -18.48
C GLN A 137 31.40 -36.38 -19.13
N ASN A 138 30.16 -36.84 -19.25
CA ASN A 138 29.75 -37.80 -20.24
C ASN A 138 28.51 -37.34 -20.97
N SER A 139 28.61 -37.20 -22.30
CA SER A 139 27.51 -36.72 -23.15
C SER A 139 26.76 -37.85 -23.87
N LYS A 140 27.00 -39.10 -23.52
CA LYS A 140 26.30 -40.24 -24.11
C LYS A 140 24.97 -40.46 -23.41
N LYS A 141 23.90 -40.60 -24.20
CA LYS A 141 22.53 -40.78 -23.71
C LYS A 141 22.39 -42.09 -22.88
N ASP A 142 23.09 -43.11 -23.22
CA ASP A 142 23.04 -44.46 -22.61
C ASP A 142 24.16 -44.66 -21.56
N PHE A 143 24.76 -43.61 -21.09
CA PHE A 143 25.72 -43.72 -20.00
C PHE A 143 25.01 -44.10 -18.68
N THR A 144 25.46 -45.21 -18.10
CA THR A 144 24.99 -45.77 -16.83
C THR A 144 26.07 -45.81 -15.76
N GLY A 145 27.30 -45.41 -16.12
CA GLY A 145 28.46 -45.45 -15.24
C GLY A 145 28.51 -44.34 -14.19
N THR A 146 29.61 -44.31 -13.46
CA THR A 146 29.84 -43.29 -12.43
C THR A 146 31.17 -42.58 -12.66
N ILE A 147 31.15 -41.26 -12.66
CA ILE A 147 32.37 -40.46 -12.60
C ILE A 147 32.45 -39.87 -11.18
N THR A 148 33.60 -40.03 -10.53
CA THR A 148 33.86 -39.47 -9.21
C THR A 148 35.06 -38.54 -9.24
N VAL A 149 34.92 -37.36 -8.69
CA VAL A 149 36.00 -36.39 -8.43
C VAL A 149 36.07 -36.15 -6.94
N ASN A 150 37.12 -36.68 -6.27
CA ASN A 150 37.22 -36.44 -4.83
C ASN A 150 37.55 -34.98 -4.53
N THR A 151 38.53 -34.38 -5.24
CA THR A 151 38.86 -32.98 -5.07
C THR A 151 39.18 -32.31 -6.39
N PHE A 152 38.47 -31.27 -6.72
CA PHE A 152 38.83 -30.24 -7.68
C PHE A 152 39.36 -29.03 -6.94
N GLU A 153 40.56 -28.56 -7.21
CA GLU A 153 41.17 -27.43 -6.53
C GLU A 153 41.87 -26.50 -7.54
N ASN A 154 41.40 -25.23 -7.56
CA ASN A 154 42.05 -24.16 -8.30
C ASN A 154 42.67 -23.15 -7.33
N LYS A 155 44.00 -23.04 -7.39
CA LYS A 155 44.78 -22.07 -6.57
C LYS A 155 45.32 -20.91 -7.38
N ASN A 156 45.29 -20.96 -8.71
CA ASN A 156 45.83 -19.91 -9.55
C ASN A 156 44.81 -19.56 -10.66
N GLN A 157 45.09 -19.71 -11.92
CA GLN A 157 44.31 -19.16 -13.00
C GLN A 157 43.76 -20.24 -13.96
N ILE A 158 42.45 -20.15 -14.24
CA ILE A 158 41.79 -20.92 -15.30
C ILE A 158 41.12 -19.91 -16.25
N ASN A 159 41.62 -19.79 -17.47
CA ASN A 159 41.08 -18.93 -18.54
C ASN A 159 40.16 -19.78 -19.44
N GLY A 160 39.01 -20.17 -18.93
CA GLY A 160 38.08 -21.00 -19.65
C GLY A 160 36.94 -21.51 -18.80
N GLN A 161 36.02 -22.20 -19.44
CA GLN A 161 34.86 -22.79 -18.78
C GLN A 161 35.23 -24.02 -17.98
N ILE A 162 34.71 -24.19 -16.82
CA ILE A 162 34.62 -25.46 -16.13
C ILE A 162 33.26 -26.07 -16.42
N TYR A 163 33.21 -27.17 -17.09
CA TYR A 163 32.02 -27.95 -17.38
C TYR A 163 32.08 -29.30 -16.70
N MET A 164 31.16 -29.55 -15.77
CA MET A 164 31.08 -30.82 -15.06
C MET A 164 29.65 -31.33 -15.15
N GLY A 165 29.42 -32.44 -15.82
CA GLY A 165 28.07 -32.89 -16.04
C GLY A 165 27.89 -34.21 -16.73
N ILE A 166 26.72 -34.77 -16.49
CA ILE A 166 26.23 -35.96 -17.18
C ILE A 166 25.01 -35.54 -17.98
N TRP A 167 24.89 -36.01 -19.22
CA TRP A 167 23.74 -35.68 -20.05
C TRP A 167 22.43 -35.97 -19.32
N SER A 168 21.52 -35.01 -19.33
CA SER A 168 20.29 -35.05 -18.53
C SER A 168 19.37 -36.25 -18.75
N SER A 169 19.47 -36.91 -19.92
CA SER A 169 18.69 -38.09 -20.26
C SER A 169 19.43 -39.42 -19.95
N SER A 170 20.67 -39.39 -19.46
CA SER A 170 21.40 -40.59 -19.07
C SER A 170 21.10 -40.98 -17.63
N GLN A 171 21.32 -42.27 -17.30
CA GLN A 171 21.18 -42.82 -15.94
C GLN A 171 22.47 -42.75 -15.11
N GLY A 172 23.57 -42.38 -15.72
CA GLY A 172 24.86 -42.26 -15.06
C GLY A 172 24.91 -41.08 -14.08
N THR A 173 25.95 -41.08 -13.25
CA THR A 173 26.12 -40.03 -12.22
C THR A 173 27.52 -39.43 -12.26
N LEU A 174 27.64 -38.16 -11.89
CA LEU A 174 28.86 -37.47 -11.55
C LEU A 174 28.83 -37.08 -10.08
N ASN A 175 29.77 -37.58 -9.29
CA ASN A 175 29.91 -37.22 -7.89
C ASN A 175 31.18 -36.40 -7.66
N ILE A 176 31.03 -35.24 -7.03
CA ILE A 176 32.14 -34.36 -6.67
C ILE A 176 32.11 -34.17 -5.15
N GLU A 177 33.14 -34.67 -4.45
CA GLU A 177 33.21 -34.51 -2.99
C GLU A 177 33.55 -33.05 -2.65
N ASN A 178 34.61 -32.50 -3.27
CA ASN A 178 35.03 -31.13 -2.98
C ASN A 178 35.40 -30.41 -4.28
N PHE A 179 34.76 -29.23 -4.46
CA PHE A 179 35.11 -28.23 -5.47
C PHE A 179 35.62 -26.98 -4.77
N ASN A 180 36.91 -26.68 -4.90
CA ASN A 180 37.56 -25.58 -4.22
C ASN A 180 38.19 -24.61 -5.22
N ASN A 181 37.82 -23.33 -5.14
CA ASN A 181 38.47 -22.26 -5.88
C ASN A 181 39.03 -21.21 -4.92
N SER A 182 40.35 -21.07 -4.88
CA SER A 182 41.05 -19.99 -4.21
C SER A 182 41.77 -19.01 -5.16
N GLY A 183 41.82 -19.38 -6.45
CA GLY A 183 42.38 -18.60 -7.53
C GLY A 183 41.31 -17.89 -8.38
N THR A 184 41.62 -17.70 -9.64
CA THR A 184 40.73 -17.09 -10.63
C THR A 184 40.19 -18.10 -11.61
N ILE A 185 38.91 -18.14 -11.86
CA ILE A 185 38.25 -18.85 -12.95
C ILE A 185 37.54 -17.82 -13.81
N ALA A 186 38.01 -17.60 -15.04
CA ALA A 186 37.44 -16.60 -15.96
C ALA A 186 37.06 -17.28 -17.28
N GLY A 187 35.79 -17.29 -17.61
CA GLY A 187 35.23 -17.89 -18.82
C GLY A 187 34.29 -16.99 -19.57
N SER A 188 34.22 -17.11 -20.89
CA SER A 188 33.32 -16.30 -21.75
C SER A 188 32.16 -17.13 -22.31
N SER A 189 31.75 -18.19 -21.65
CA SER A 189 30.68 -19.07 -22.15
C SER A 189 29.30 -18.59 -21.72
N ASN A 190 28.37 -18.47 -22.66
CA ASN A 190 26.96 -18.23 -22.39
C ASN A 190 26.23 -19.37 -21.61
N LYS A 191 26.93 -20.51 -21.37
CA LYS A 191 26.41 -21.62 -20.57
C LYS A 191 26.80 -21.58 -19.09
N GLY A 192 27.68 -20.65 -18.71
CA GLY A 192 28.23 -20.53 -17.35
C GLY A 192 29.74 -20.76 -17.31
N THR A 193 30.44 -19.97 -16.49
CA THR A 193 31.89 -20.13 -16.27
C THR A 193 32.18 -21.41 -15.52
N VAL A 194 31.47 -21.69 -14.45
CA VAL A 194 31.39 -22.99 -13.79
C VAL A 194 29.99 -23.55 -14.02
N PHE A 195 29.92 -24.60 -14.81
CA PHE A 195 28.67 -25.19 -15.26
C PHE A 195 28.55 -26.66 -14.82
N PHE A 196 27.47 -26.90 -14.04
CA PHE A 196 27.10 -28.26 -13.64
C PHE A 196 25.80 -28.65 -14.35
N GLU A 197 25.77 -29.84 -14.94
CA GLU A 197 24.62 -30.31 -15.72
C GLU A 197 24.19 -31.71 -15.35
N GLY A 198 22.91 -32.01 -15.48
CA GLY A 198 22.31 -33.34 -15.38
C GLY A 198 22.45 -33.95 -13.98
N ASN A 199 22.69 -35.24 -13.92
CA ASN A 199 22.79 -36.00 -12.68
C ASN A 199 24.15 -35.80 -11.98
N THR A 200 24.41 -34.56 -11.53
CA THR A 200 25.66 -34.15 -10.88
C THR A 200 25.44 -33.88 -9.40
N ASN A 201 26.13 -34.57 -8.52
CA ASN A 201 26.05 -34.43 -7.09
C ASN A 201 27.35 -33.83 -6.54
N ILE A 202 27.29 -32.69 -5.91
CA ILE A 202 28.42 -31.99 -5.32
C ILE A 202 28.19 -31.91 -3.81
N LYS A 203 29.12 -32.50 -3.06
CA LYS A 203 29.01 -32.48 -1.60
C LYS A 203 29.41 -31.11 -1.04
N SER A 204 30.52 -30.57 -1.51
CA SER A 204 31.02 -29.26 -1.09
C SER A 204 31.51 -28.43 -2.28
N PHE A 205 30.96 -27.23 -2.44
CA PHE A 205 31.45 -26.19 -3.34
C PHE A 205 31.97 -25.01 -2.51
N SER A 206 33.20 -24.62 -2.69
CA SER A 206 33.82 -23.50 -2.00
C SER A 206 34.50 -22.54 -2.97
N ASN A 207 34.16 -21.28 -2.93
CA ASN A 207 34.84 -20.23 -3.66
C ASN A 207 35.44 -19.21 -2.68
N ASN A 208 36.74 -19.16 -2.61
CA ASN A 208 37.52 -18.17 -1.84
C ASN A 208 38.22 -17.16 -2.76
N GLY A 209 38.19 -17.38 -4.08
CA GLY A 209 38.81 -16.57 -5.12
C GLY A 209 37.79 -15.85 -6.00
N LEU A 210 38.10 -15.73 -7.28
CA LEU A 210 37.26 -15.08 -8.28
C LEU A 210 36.68 -16.10 -9.26
N ILE A 211 35.38 -16.07 -9.48
CA ILE A 211 34.72 -16.73 -10.61
C ILE A 211 34.02 -15.63 -11.42
N SER A 212 34.39 -15.46 -12.71
CA SER A 212 33.87 -14.38 -13.54
C SER A 212 33.57 -14.80 -14.98
N GLY A 213 32.51 -14.28 -15.57
CA GLY A 213 32.13 -14.54 -16.96
C GLY A 213 30.70 -14.01 -17.27
N ASP A 214 30.03 -14.62 -18.24
CA ASP A 214 28.66 -14.28 -18.56
C ASP A 214 27.69 -14.73 -17.45
N GLN A 215 27.78 -15.99 -17.07
CA GLN A 215 27.19 -16.54 -15.85
C GLN A 215 28.34 -17.11 -15.00
N GLY A 216 28.44 -16.67 -13.75
CA GLY A 216 29.52 -17.13 -12.88
C GLY A 216 29.41 -18.63 -12.60
N VAL A 217 28.34 -19.04 -11.92
CA VAL A 217 28.03 -20.45 -11.63
C VAL A 217 26.64 -20.80 -12.16
N ARG A 218 26.52 -21.89 -12.92
CA ARG A 218 25.24 -22.41 -13.39
C ARG A 218 25.08 -23.88 -12.96
N LEU A 219 23.91 -24.16 -12.39
CA LEU A 219 23.45 -25.50 -12.05
C LEU A 219 22.21 -25.86 -12.88
N SER A 220 22.36 -26.76 -13.85
CA SER A 220 21.29 -27.24 -14.73
C SER A 220 20.97 -28.70 -14.44
N GLY A 221 20.32 -28.96 -13.30
CA GLY A 221 20.12 -30.32 -12.78
C GLY A 221 21.13 -30.69 -11.70
N GLY A 222 20.91 -31.81 -11.03
CA GLY A 222 21.77 -32.31 -9.94
C GLY A 222 21.59 -31.53 -8.61
N THR A 223 22.50 -31.78 -7.68
CA THR A 223 22.43 -31.25 -6.33
C THR A 223 23.81 -30.78 -5.85
N ILE A 224 23.81 -29.58 -5.21
CA ILE A 224 24.94 -29.11 -4.39
C ILE A 224 24.48 -29.12 -2.92
N ASN A 225 25.14 -29.94 -2.07
CA ASN A 225 24.75 -29.99 -0.67
C ASN A 225 25.18 -28.75 0.11
N SER A 226 26.43 -28.30 -0.07
CA SER A 226 26.95 -27.08 0.56
C SER A 226 27.63 -26.22 -0.49
N PHE A 227 27.17 -24.99 -0.63
CA PHE A 227 27.72 -23.95 -1.51
C PHE A 227 28.23 -22.80 -0.66
N ASN A 228 29.52 -22.60 -0.56
CA ASN A 228 30.13 -21.55 0.22
C ASN A 228 30.86 -20.56 -0.70
N ASN A 229 30.47 -19.26 -0.65
CA ASN A 229 31.17 -18.21 -1.34
C ASN A 229 31.75 -17.20 -0.34
N ASN A 230 33.06 -17.22 -0.15
CA ASN A 230 33.82 -16.26 0.63
C ASN A 230 34.59 -15.28 -0.28
N GLY A 231 34.72 -15.59 -1.57
CA GLY A 231 35.33 -14.74 -2.60
C GLY A 231 34.32 -13.95 -3.42
N THR A 232 34.62 -13.84 -4.72
CA THR A 232 33.74 -13.11 -5.64
C THR A 232 33.22 -14.02 -6.73
N ILE A 233 31.90 -13.97 -6.97
CA ILE A 233 31.25 -14.57 -8.14
C ILE A 233 30.63 -13.44 -8.95
N SER A 234 31.12 -13.22 -10.18
CA SER A 234 30.67 -12.13 -11.05
C SER A 234 30.09 -12.67 -12.36
N GLY A 235 28.96 -12.11 -12.77
CA GLY A 235 28.31 -12.42 -14.03
C GLY A 235 27.96 -11.16 -14.84
N SER A 236 28.16 -11.18 -16.18
CA SER A 236 27.63 -10.14 -17.05
C SER A 236 26.12 -10.30 -17.31
N SER A 237 25.53 -11.48 -16.99
CA SER A 237 24.10 -11.73 -16.94
C SER A 237 23.66 -12.08 -15.52
N SER A 238 23.73 -13.32 -15.11
CA SER A 238 23.44 -13.73 -13.72
C SER A 238 24.69 -14.34 -13.09
N SER A 239 24.99 -14.01 -11.83
CA SER A 239 26.21 -14.55 -11.19
C SER A 239 26.02 -16.00 -10.78
N ILE A 240 24.89 -16.33 -10.17
CA ILE A 240 24.49 -17.71 -9.88
C ILE A 240 23.15 -17.98 -10.56
N LEU A 241 23.10 -18.99 -11.41
CA LEU A 241 21.89 -19.46 -12.09
C LEU A 241 21.59 -20.90 -11.71
N VAL A 242 20.45 -21.14 -11.06
CA VAL A 242 19.94 -22.49 -10.75
C VAL A 242 18.77 -22.77 -11.69
N ALA A 243 19.00 -23.66 -12.66
CA ALA A 243 18.06 -24.00 -13.72
C ALA A 243 17.71 -25.49 -13.66
N GLY A 244 16.77 -25.89 -12.82
CA GLY A 244 16.32 -27.26 -12.61
C GLY A 244 17.17 -28.10 -11.63
N GLY A 245 18.23 -27.53 -11.05
CA GLY A 245 19.02 -28.18 -10.00
C GLY A 245 18.57 -27.77 -8.57
N ASN A 246 19.21 -28.41 -7.58
CA ASN A 246 18.96 -28.11 -6.17
C ASN A 246 20.26 -27.72 -5.44
N ILE A 247 20.24 -26.61 -4.70
CA ILE A 247 21.28 -26.26 -3.72
C ILE A 247 20.64 -26.37 -2.34
N LYS A 248 21.18 -27.30 -1.48
CA LYS A 248 20.58 -27.40 -0.13
C LYS A 248 20.92 -26.23 0.77
N THR A 249 22.17 -25.79 0.77
CA THR A 249 22.60 -24.63 1.55
C THR A 249 23.59 -23.81 0.74
N LEU A 250 23.28 -22.53 0.57
CA LEU A 250 24.15 -21.52 -0.01
C LEU A 250 24.54 -20.52 1.09
N VAL A 251 25.80 -20.42 1.42
CA VAL A 251 26.36 -19.43 2.35
C VAL A 251 27.20 -18.44 1.55
N ASN A 252 26.86 -17.18 1.63
CA ASN A 252 27.61 -16.08 1.03
C ASN A 252 28.15 -15.14 2.09
N SER A 253 29.46 -15.17 2.32
CA SER A 253 30.18 -14.18 3.11
C SER A 253 31.01 -13.22 2.26
N GLY A 254 31.16 -13.52 0.97
CA GLY A 254 31.85 -12.71 -0.02
C GLY A 254 30.90 -11.87 -0.88
N THR A 255 31.20 -11.78 -2.17
CA THR A 255 30.43 -10.95 -3.11
C THR A 255 29.87 -11.80 -4.25
N ILE A 256 28.58 -11.65 -4.52
CA ILE A 256 27.89 -12.17 -5.69
C ILE A 256 27.36 -10.95 -6.46
N ILE A 257 27.92 -10.66 -7.65
CA ILE A 257 27.61 -9.43 -8.38
C ILE A 257 27.26 -9.70 -9.85
N SER A 258 26.06 -9.25 -10.27
CA SER A 258 25.65 -9.25 -11.67
C SER A 258 25.71 -7.85 -12.25
N ASN A 259 26.47 -7.68 -13.35
CA ASN A 259 26.63 -6.41 -14.06
C ASN A 259 25.62 -6.23 -15.20
N GLY A 260 24.76 -7.22 -15.45
CA GLY A 260 23.78 -7.18 -16.54
C GLY A 260 22.61 -6.24 -16.25
N ASN A 261 22.19 -5.50 -17.29
CA ASN A 261 21.12 -4.49 -17.19
C ASN A 261 19.75 -4.98 -17.68
N ARG A 262 19.62 -6.26 -18.08
CA ARG A 262 18.35 -6.80 -18.57
C ARG A 262 17.45 -7.21 -17.39
N ASN A 263 16.14 -7.12 -17.61
CA ASN A 263 15.13 -7.53 -16.61
C ASN A 263 15.20 -9.02 -16.19
N THR A 264 16.00 -9.83 -16.88
CA THR A 264 16.24 -11.24 -16.57
C THR A 264 17.52 -11.47 -15.78
N ASN A 265 18.32 -10.43 -15.51
CA ASN A 265 19.62 -10.54 -14.88
C ASN A 265 19.53 -10.38 -13.36
N ALA A 266 20.31 -11.20 -12.63
CA ALA A 266 20.29 -11.16 -11.17
C ALA A 266 21.62 -11.60 -10.56
N GLY A 267 21.88 -11.22 -9.32
CA GLY A 267 22.93 -11.83 -8.51
C GLY A 267 22.69 -13.32 -8.37
N ILE A 268 21.49 -13.72 -7.92
CA ILE A 268 21.04 -15.12 -7.88
C ILE A 268 19.73 -15.23 -8.66
N LYS A 269 19.65 -16.17 -9.60
CA LYS A 269 18.45 -16.43 -10.40
C LYS A 269 18.04 -17.89 -10.29
N LEU A 270 16.74 -18.12 -10.03
CA LEU A 270 16.12 -19.43 -10.05
C LEU A 270 15.14 -19.52 -11.23
N GLU A 271 15.37 -20.52 -12.11
CA GLU A 271 14.51 -20.78 -13.26
C GLU A 271 14.37 -22.28 -13.54
N SER A 272 13.46 -22.66 -14.41
CA SER A 272 13.29 -24.06 -14.89
C SER A 272 13.10 -25.09 -13.76
N GLY A 273 12.45 -24.70 -12.66
CA GLY A 273 12.27 -25.56 -11.48
C GLY A 273 13.45 -25.61 -10.52
N GLY A 274 14.47 -24.76 -10.71
CA GLY A 274 15.62 -24.68 -9.82
C GLY A 274 15.24 -24.34 -8.38
N THR A 275 15.91 -24.95 -7.42
CA THR A 275 15.62 -24.76 -6.00
C THR A 275 16.87 -24.43 -5.19
N ILE A 276 16.71 -23.60 -4.17
CA ILE A 276 17.68 -23.43 -3.08
C ILE A 276 16.92 -23.60 -1.77
N GLU A 277 17.32 -24.57 -0.95
CA GLU A 277 16.59 -24.80 0.31
C GLU A 277 16.89 -23.68 1.32
N ASN A 278 18.17 -23.37 1.56
CA ASN A 278 18.57 -22.36 2.50
C ASN A 278 19.61 -21.41 1.88
N ILE A 279 19.39 -20.11 1.99
CA ILE A 279 20.37 -19.08 1.66
C ILE A 279 20.73 -18.34 2.95
N ILE A 280 22.01 -18.25 3.27
CA ILE A 280 22.55 -17.46 4.38
C ILE A 280 23.50 -16.42 3.78
N ASN A 281 23.11 -15.16 3.86
CA ASN A 281 23.90 -14.05 3.33
C ASN A 281 24.44 -13.15 4.46
N THR A 282 25.75 -13.16 4.63
CA THR A 282 26.50 -12.25 5.52
C THR A 282 27.42 -11.34 4.70
N GLY A 283 27.44 -11.50 3.37
CA GLY A 283 28.19 -10.74 2.39
C GLY A 283 27.28 -9.86 1.53
N THR A 284 27.70 -9.67 0.28
CA THR A 284 26.93 -8.84 -0.67
C THR A 284 26.39 -9.69 -1.82
N ILE A 285 25.09 -9.55 -2.10
CA ILE A 285 24.44 -10.03 -3.32
C ILE A 285 23.93 -8.79 -4.05
N GLN A 286 24.50 -8.47 -5.21
CA GLN A 286 24.19 -7.23 -5.92
C GLN A 286 23.92 -7.47 -7.40
N SER A 287 23.04 -6.64 -7.98
CA SER A 287 22.79 -6.65 -9.42
C SER A 287 22.42 -5.26 -9.94
N ASN A 288 22.79 -5.00 -11.19
CA ASN A 288 22.28 -3.83 -11.93
C ASN A 288 20.79 -3.94 -12.28
N TYR A 289 20.15 -5.08 -12.00
CA TYR A 289 18.69 -5.20 -12.13
C TYR A 289 18.06 -5.76 -10.86
N THR A 290 18.15 -7.06 -10.57
CA THR A 290 17.56 -7.67 -9.37
C THR A 290 18.61 -8.40 -8.55
N GLY A 291 18.66 -8.20 -7.22
CA GLY A 291 19.59 -8.92 -6.36
C GLY A 291 19.34 -10.42 -6.40
N ILE A 292 18.12 -10.86 -6.04
CA ILE A 292 17.67 -12.27 -6.14
C ILE A 292 16.36 -12.31 -6.91
N VAL A 293 16.27 -13.15 -7.96
CA VAL A 293 15.03 -13.31 -8.74
C VAL A 293 14.58 -14.77 -8.83
N VAL A 294 13.30 -15.00 -8.61
CA VAL A 294 12.63 -16.29 -8.81
C VAL A 294 11.71 -16.17 -10.02
N THR A 295 12.09 -16.71 -11.17
CA THR A 295 11.31 -16.67 -12.40
C THR A 295 10.51 -17.95 -12.67
N TYR A 296 11.06 -19.10 -12.33
CA TYR A 296 10.41 -20.40 -12.33
C TYR A 296 11.22 -21.35 -11.43
N GLY A 297 10.99 -21.28 -10.15
CA GLY A 297 11.72 -22.01 -9.12
C GLY A 297 11.26 -21.62 -7.73
N LYS A 298 12.02 -21.98 -6.71
CA LYS A 298 11.71 -21.60 -5.32
C LYS A 298 12.94 -21.62 -4.44
N PHE A 299 12.99 -20.79 -3.43
CA PHE A 299 13.81 -21.07 -2.25
C PHE A 299 12.91 -21.19 -1.00
N LYS A 300 13.38 -21.97 -0.03
CA LYS A 300 12.60 -22.25 1.17
C LYS A 300 12.86 -21.18 2.24
N ASP A 301 14.14 -20.93 2.56
CA ASP A 301 14.52 -19.95 3.57
C ASP A 301 15.65 -19.05 3.07
N LEU A 302 15.55 -17.75 3.31
CA LEU A 302 16.61 -16.78 3.11
C LEU A 302 16.87 -16.03 4.41
N THR A 303 18.10 -16.10 4.91
CA THR A 303 18.57 -15.33 6.06
C THR A 303 19.60 -14.31 5.62
N VAL A 304 19.35 -13.04 5.90
CA VAL A 304 20.28 -11.93 5.69
C VAL A 304 20.69 -11.41 7.06
N LYS A 305 21.95 -11.51 7.42
CA LYS A 305 22.44 -11.19 8.76
C LYS A 305 23.91 -10.76 8.76
N ASP A 306 24.41 -10.32 9.92
CA ASP A 306 25.82 -9.97 10.15
C ASP A 306 26.37 -8.97 9.10
N GLY A 307 25.56 -7.93 8.75
CA GLY A 307 25.87 -6.93 7.73
C GLY A 307 25.70 -7.41 6.29
N GLY A 308 24.98 -8.51 6.07
CA GLY A 308 24.65 -9.00 4.73
C GLY A 308 23.75 -8.04 3.96
N VAL A 309 24.01 -7.86 2.68
CA VAL A 309 23.25 -6.97 1.80
C VAL A 309 22.75 -7.72 0.57
N VAL A 310 21.47 -7.49 0.23
CA VAL A 310 20.89 -7.87 -1.06
C VAL A 310 20.42 -6.60 -1.76
N TYR A 311 21.00 -6.26 -2.92
CA TYR A 311 20.70 -5.04 -3.65
C TYR A 311 20.38 -5.29 -5.13
N GLY A 312 19.41 -4.55 -5.64
CA GLY A 312 19.11 -4.51 -7.07
C GLY A 312 18.50 -3.17 -7.49
N LYS A 313 18.84 -2.68 -8.71
CA LYS A 313 18.25 -1.42 -9.21
C LYS A 313 16.74 -1.51 -9.43
N TYR A 314 16.22 -2.67 -9.83
CA TYR A 314 14.77 -2.88 -9.88
C TYR A 314 14.24 -3.29 -8.51
N ALA A 315 14.75 -4.37 -7.96
CA ALA A 315 14.37 -4.86 -6.64
C ALA A 315 15.53 -5.60 -5.98
N GLY A 316 15.60 -5.51 -4.65
CA GLY A 316 16.48 -6.39 -3.89
C GLY A 316 16.09 -7.85 -4.13
N ILE A 317 14.81 -8.16 -3.95
CA ILE A 317 14.21 -9.48 -4.28
C ILE A 317 13.00 -9.28 -5.17
N ALA A 318 12.89 -10.05 -6.27
CA ALA A 318 11.71 -10.13 -7.11
C ALA A 318 11.24 -11.58 -7.25
N VAL A 319 9.94 -11.79 -7.02
CA VAL A 319 9.29 -13.09 -7.22
C VAL A 319 8.38 -12.97 -8.43
N GLY A 320 8.72 -13.70 -9.48
CA GLY A 320 7.99 -13.69 -10.76
C GLY A 320 6.57 -14.24 -10.62
N GLN A 321 5.79 -14.07 -11.67
CA GLN A 321 4.38 -14.48 -11.69
C GLN A 321 4.22 -15.95 -11.32
N TRP A 322 3.29 -16.24 -10.40
CA TRP A 322 2.93 -17.58 -9.94
C TRP A 322 4.07 -18.37 -9.27
N GLN A 323 5.12 -17.69 -8.82
CA GLN A 323 6.24 -18.30 -8.12
C GLN A 323 6.12 -18.13 -6.60
N THR A 324 6.93 -18.91 -5.86
CA THR A 324 6.88 -18.90 -4.40
C THR A 324 8.23 -18.48 -3.82
N LEU A 325 8.18 -17.48 -2.96
CA LEU A 325 9.21 -17.14 -1.98
C LEU A 325 8.87 -17.85 -0.67
N GLY A 326 9.83 -18.56 -0.07
CA GLY A 326 9.62 -19.15 1.25
C GLY A 326 9.69 -18.12 2.38
N ASN A 327 10.40 -18.48 3.45
CA ASN A 327 10.57 -17.57 4.57
C ASN A 327 11.75 -16.63 4.36
N LEU A 328 11.59 -15.40 4.81
CA LEU A 328 12.61 -14.37 4.76
C LEU A 328 12.91 -13.89 6.18
N TYR A 329 14.17 -13.96 6.58
CA TYR A 329 14.66 -13.50 7.88
C TYR A 329 15.76 -12.46 7.67
N ILE A 330 15.59 -11.28 8.24
CA ILE A 330 16.57 -10.20 8.16
C ILE A 330 16.92 -9.80 9.57
N ASP A 331 18.15 -10.12 9.99
CA ASP A 331 18.68 -9.78 11.32
C ASP A 331 19.74 -8.69 11.16
N GLY A 332 19.45 -7.49 11.69
CA GLY A 332 20.37 -6.35 11.65
C GLY A 332 21.65 -6.58 12.42
N GLY A 333 21.58 -7.42 13.44
CA GLY A 333 22.69 -7.70 14.36
C GLY A 333 22.95 -6.54 15.33
N LYS A 334 23.39 -6.85 16.53
CA LYS A 334 23.87 -5.81 17.49
C LYS A 334 25.24 -5.25 17.07
N ASP A 335 25.99 -6.00 16.27
CA ASP A 335 27.31 -5.62 15.77
C ASP A 335 27.20 -5.22 14.29
N THR A 336 27.08 -3.92 14.03
CA THR A 336 27.35 -3.39 12.68
C THR A 336 28.76 -3.79 12.29
N LYS A 337 28.95 -4.22 11.03
CA LYS A 337 30.33 -4.37 10.49
C LYS A 337 31.14 -3.11 10.81
N LYS A 338 32.46 -3.21 10.91
CA LYS A 338 33.37 -2.07 11.14
C LYS A 338 33.11 -0.84 10.25
N ASP A 339 32.45 -1.05 9.08
CA ASP A 339 32.05 -0.01 8.13
C ASP A 339 30.64 0.56 8.36
N GLY A 340 29.91 0.07 9.38
CA GLY A 340 28.55 0.52 9.71
C GLY A 340 27.46 -0.05 8.79
N THR A 341 27.73 -1.07 7.98
CA THR A 341 26.74 -1.66 7.07
C THR A 341 25.71 -2.47 7.87
N VAL A 342 24.44 -2.15 7.71
CA VAL A 342 23.31 -2.86 8.33
C VAL A 342 22.79 -3.94 7.38
N SER A 343 22.44 -5.10 7.96
CA SER A 343 21.82 -6.18 7.18
C SER A 343 20.52 -5.72 6.53
N GLY A 344 20.37 -5.97 5.25
CA GLY A 344 19.15 -5.52 4.59
C GLY A 344 18.96 -5.91 3.14
N ILE A 345 17.77 -5.58 2.66
CA ILE A 345 17.33 -5.76 1.28
C ILE A 345 17.00 -4.38 0.72
N TYR A 346 17.68 -4.01 -0.34
CA TYR A 346 17.64 -2.68 -0.92
C TYR A 346 17.30 -2.70 -2.40
N GLY A 347 16.44 -1.80 -2.84
CA GLY A 347 16.12 -1.63 -4.24
C GLY A 347 15.99 -0.17 -4.66
N ASP A 348 16.46 0.19 -5.88
CA ASP A 348 16.21 1.54 -6.40
C ASP A 348 14.72 1.75 -6.75
N LYS A 349 13.95 0.66 -6.91
CA LYS A 349 12.51 0.75 -7.06
C LYS A 349 11.79 0.06 -5.92
N TYR A 350 12.04 -1.22 -5.68
CA TYR A 350 11.41 -2.01 -4.63
C TYR A 350 12.45 -2.71 -3.76
N GLY A 351 12.26 -2.73 -2.44
CA GLY A 351 13.02 -3.64 -1.59
C GLY A 351 12.67 -5.09 -1.95
N ILE A 352 11.38 -5.43 -1.84
CA ILE A 352 10.82 -6.72 -2.26
C ILE A 352 9.66 -6.47 -3.22
N SER A 353 9.59 -7.21 -4.34
CA SER A 353 8.48 -7.22 -5.28
C SER A 353 7.91 -8.62 -5.44
N LEU A 354 6.67 -8.82 -5.02
CA LEU A 354 5.88 -10.02 -5.31
C LEU A 354 4.99 -9.70 -6.52
N GLU A 355 5.30 -10.30 -7.67
CA GLU A 355 4.54 -10.06 -8.91
C GLU A 355 3.21 -10.82 -8.92
N THR A 356 2.41 -10.64 -9.99
CA THR A 356 1.07 -11.23 -10.11
C THR A 356 1.01 -12.71 -9.76
N GLY A 357 0.16 -13.08 -8.81
CA GLY A 357 -0.07 -14.47 -8.39
C GLY A 357 1.07 -15.12 -7.64
N SER A 358 2.15 -14.40 -7.36
CA SER A 358 3.26 -14.93 -6.57
C SER A 358 2.92 -15.05 -5.08
N SER A 359 3.69 -15.83 -4.35
CA SER A 359 3.46 -16.04 -2.93
C SER A 359 4.72 -15.93 -2.09
N SER A 360 4.55 -15.51 -0.82
CA SER A 360 5.56 -15.61 0.23
C SER A 360 4.96 -16.25 1.47
N GLN A 361 5.78 -16.92 2.25
CA GLN A 361 5.33 -17.55 3.50
C GLN A 361 5.45 -16.58 4.67
N LYS A 362 6.64 -16.14 5.04
CA LYS A 362 6.90 -15.25 6.18
C LYS A 362 7.94 -14.19 5.80
N ILE A 363 7.79 -13.00 6.39
CA ILE A 363 8.81 -11.95 6.34
C ILE A 363 9.06 -11.49 7.77
N GLU A 364 10.31 -11.59 8.23
CA GLU A 364 10.69 -11.23 9.59
C GLU A 364 11.96 -10.37 9.58
N LEU A 365 11.84 -9.21 10.21
CA LEU A 365 12.93 -8.27 10.44
C LEU A 365 13.16 -8.15 11.92
N THR A 366 14.42 -8.32 12.35
CA THR A 366 14.80 -8.20 13.76
C THR A 366 16.09 -7.39 13.92
N ASN A 367 16.29 -6.84 15.11
CA ASN A 367 17.56 -6.25 15.54
C ASN A 367 18.13 -5.19 14.59
N GLY A 368 17.29 -4.34 14.00
CA GLY A 368 17.71 -3.29 13.07
C GLY A 368 17.77 -3.72 11.61
N GLY A 369 17.19 -4.85 11.23
CA GLY A 369 17.10 -5.29 9.83
C GLY A 369 16.32 -4.31 8.94
N ILE A 370 16.73 -4.14 7.68
CA ILE A 370 16.17 -3.13 6.77
C ILE A 370 15.62 -3.75 5.50
N ILE A 371 14.42 -3.32 5.08
CA ILE A 371 13.93 -3.45 3.70
C ILE A 371 13.66 -2.05 3.18
N GLN A 372 14.31 -1.66 2.09
CA GLN A 372 14.18 -0.32 1.53
C GLN A 372 13.97 -0.33 0.03
N GLY A 373 13.00 0.47 -0.45
CA GLY A 373 12.79 0.75 -1.87
C GLY A 373 12.54 2.24 -2.11
N LYS A 374 13.05 2.81 -3.21
CA LYS A 374 12.79 4.23 -3.54
C LYS A 374 11.32 4.47 -4.00
N VAL A 375 10.59 3.43 -4.33
CA VAL A 375 9.15 3.47 -4.54
C VAL A 375 8.48 2.79 -3.37
N ASN A 376 8.44 1.47 -3.31
CA ASN A 376 7.87 0.75 -2.16
C ASN A 376 8.95 -0.08 -1.45
N GLY A 377 8.88 -0.14 -0.13
CA GLY A 377 9.71 -1.08 0.64
C GLY A 377 9.36 -2.52 0.26
N ILE A 378 8.10 -2.89 0.45
CA ILE A 378 7.53 -4.18 0.05
C ILE A 378 6.32 -3.93 -0.85
N LYS A 379 6.27 -4.62 -2.01
CA LYS A 379 5.16 -4.57 -2.95
C LYS A 379 4.55 -5.97 -3.15
N LEU A 380 3.23 -6.09 -2.96
CA LEU A 380 2.42 -7.21 -3.38
C LEU A 380 1.59 -6.78 -4.60
N GLY A 381 1.82 -7.41 -5.75
CA GLY A 381 1.06 -7.19 -6.97
C GLY A 381 -0.29 -7.92 -6.99
N ASN A 382 -1.01 -7.83 -8.11
CA ASN A 382 -2.33 -8.43 -8.27
C ASN A 382 -2.30 -9.94 -7.96
N ALA A 383 -3.24 -10.41 -7.13
CA ALA A 383 -3.34 -11.80 -6.68
C ALA A 383 -2.08 -12.37 -6.02
N ALA A 384 -1.08 -11.55 -5.71
CA ALA A 384 0.06 -11.98 -4.91
C ALA A 384 -0.38 -12.29 -3.48
N SER A 385 0.32 -13.19 -2.78
CA SER A 385 -0.07 -13.58 -1.43
C SER A 385 1.09 -13.62 -0.44
N LEU A 386 0.84 -13.17 0.79
CA LEU A 386 1.65 -13.45 1.95
C LEU A 386 0.81 -14.28 2.91
N SER A 387 1.18 -15.57 3.06
CA SER A 387 0.38 -16.53 3.83
C SER A 387 0.70 -16.56 5.33
N GLY A 388 1.95 -16.29 5.69
CA GLY A 388 2.40 -16.18 7.07
C GLY A 388 2.47 -14.74 7.54
N GLU A 389 3.02 -14.55 8.72
CA GLU A 389 3.13 -13.23 9.35
C GLU A 389 4.23 -12.37 8.70
N MET A 390 4.01 -11.07 8.72
CA MET A 390 5.04 -10.06 8.52
C MET A 390 5.36 -9.45 9.89
N ILE A 391 6.57 -9.68 10.37
CA ILE A 391 7.02 -9.24 11.70
C ILE A 391 8.19 -8.29 11.54
N LEU A 392 8.05 -7.11 12.08
CA LEU A 392 9.14 -6.15 12.25
C LEU A 392 9.31 -5.94 13.76
N SER A 393 10.42 -6.35 14.31
CA SER A 393 10.67 -6.28 15.75
C SER A 393 12.07 -5.78 16.05
N GLY A 394 12.18 -5.03 17.14
CA GLY A 394 13.43 -4.50 17.65
C GLY A 394 13.82 -3.15 17.07
N GLU A 395 14.51 -2.37 17.91
CA GLU A 395 14.96 -1.00 17.60
C GLU A 395 15.80 -0.97 16.30
N GLY A 396 15.49 -0.03 15.42
CA GLY A 396 16.16 0.14 14.13
C GLY A 396 15.67 -0.78 13.02
N SER A 397 14.87 -1.82 13.31
CA SER A 397 14.19 -2.63 12.28
C SER A 397 13.20 -1.80 11.50
N ARG A 398 13.30 -1.79 10.15
CA ARG A 398 12.44 -0.90 9.39
C ARG A 398 12.14 -1.35 7.96
N VAL A 399 10.97 -0.96 7.52
CA VAL A 399 10.56 -1.03 6.11
C VAL A 399 10.36 0.39 5.60
N GLU A 400 11.12 0.77 4.59
CA GLU A 400 11.12 2.12 4.03
C GLU A 400 10.64 2.13 2.58
N GLY A 401 9.62 2.94 2.31
CA GLY A 401 9.21 3.36 0.97
C GLY A 401 9.70 4.78 0.65
N GLY A 402 9.86 5.07 -0.62
CA GLY A 402 10.12 6.43 -1.09
C GLY A 402 8.83 7.09 -1.61
N SER A 403 8.68 7.21 -2.92
CA SER A 403 7.51 7.84 -3.56
C SER A 403 6.21 7.03 -3.48
N GLY A 404 6.25 5.78 -3.10
CA GLY A 404 5.10 4.91 -2.82
C GLY A 404 4.97 4.64 -1.32
N SER A 405 4.66 3.42 -0.92
CA SER A 405 4.39 3.04 0.47
C SER A 405 5.55 2.25 1.09
N GLY A 406 5.63 2.24 2.42
CA GLY A 406 6.47 1.27 3.12
C GLY A 406 6.06 -0.15 2.73
N ILE A 407 4.79 -0.49 2.96
CA ILE A 407 4.17 -1.76 2.57
C ILE A 407 3.01 -1.45 1.62
N SER A 408 3.04 -1.96 0.39
CA SER A 408 2.02 -1.78 -0.65
C SER A 408 1.39 -3.12 -1.01
N ASN A 409 0.09 -3.26 -0.79
CA ASN A 409 -0.73 -4.38 -1.25
C ASN A 409 -1.64 -3.92 -2.39
N GLU A 410 -1.25 -4.18 -3.63
CA GLU A 410 -1.97 -3.77 -4.84
C GLU A 410 -2.83 -4.94 -5.36
N SER A 411 -4.02 -5.17 -4.81
CA SER A 411 -4.91 -6.29 -5.12
C SER A 411 -4.35 -7.68 -4.78
N GLY A 412 -3.41 -7.77 -3.84
CA GLY A 412 -2.90 -9.02 -3.29
C GLY A 412 -3.64 -9.44 -2.02
N LYS A 413 -3.21 -10.55 -1.42
CA LYS A 413 -3.79 -11.11 -0.19
C LYS A 413 -2.73 -11.30 0.89
N ILE A 414 -2.90 -10.65 2.02
CA ILE A 414 -2.11 -10.87 3.24
C ILE A 414 -3.01 -11.62 4.23
N THR A 415 -2.73 -12.92 4.46
CA THR A 415 -3.52 -13.75 5.37
C THR A 415 -2.95 -13.82 6.77
N GLY A 416 -1.63 -13.70 6.91
CA GLY A 416 -0.98 -13.48 8.19
C GLY A 416 -1.13 -12.05 8.68
N SER A 417 -0.83 -11.81 9.95
CA SER A 417 -0.83 -10.47 10.52
C SER A 417 0.39 -9.66 10.08
N ILE A 418 0.22 -8.33 10.02
CA ILE A 418 1.32 -7.38 9.97
C ILE A 418 1.58 -6.91 11.40
N LYS A 419 2.75 -7.21 11.93
CA LYS A 419 3.19 -6.83 13.28
C LYS A 419 4.38 -5.91 13.18
N VAL A 420 4.29 -4.76 13.81
CA VAL A 420 5.37 -3.79 13.97
C VAL A 420 5.54 -3.57 15.47
N GLU A 421 6.65 -4.00 16.03
CA GLU A 421 6.80 -4.10 17.48
C GLU A 421 8.21 -3.78 17.97
N ASP A 422 8.34 -3.48 19.25
CA ASP A 422 9.62 -3.34 19.97
C ASP A 422 10.57 -2.29 19.36
N GLY A 423 10.04 -1.12 18.98
CA GLY A 423 10.85 -0.01 18.43
C GLY A 423 11.08 -0.09 16.92
N ALA A 424 10.42 -1.00 16.21
CA ALA A 424 10.48 -1.08 14.76
C ALA A 424 9.67 0.05 14.08
N THR A 425 9.99 0.34 12.81
CA THR A 425 9.36 1.44 12.06
C THR A 425 8.95 1.00 10.66
N VAL A 426 7.76 1.44 10.23
CA VAL A 426 7.37 1.44 8.81
C VAL A 426 7.19 2.89 8.37
N THR A 427 7.90 3.29 7.33
CA THR A 427 7.90 4.68 6.87
C THR A 427 7.84 4.81 5.36
N SER A 428 7.40 5.96 4.89
CA SER A 428 7.48 6.35 3.49
C SER A 428 7.53 7.87 3.34
N SER A 429 8.37 8.36 2.44
CA SER A 429 8.42 9.80 2.13
C SER A 429 7.14 10.33 1.45
N SER A 430 6.27 9.46 0.95
CA SER A 430 4.93 9.83 0.46
C SER A 430 3.88 9.99 1.56
N GLY A 431 4.22 9.68 2.83
CA GLY A 431 3.29 9.67 3.95
C GLY A 431 2.35 8.46 4.00
N GLN A 432 2.68 7.35 3.32
CA GLN A 432 1.90 6.12 3.31
C GLN A 432 2.74 4.99 3.90
N ALA A 433 2.59 4.69 5.18
CA ALA A 433 3.29 3.58 5.81
C ALA A 433 2.78 2.24 5.26
N ILE A 434 1.46 2.02 5.30
CA ILE A 434 0.80 0.81 4.78
C ILE A 434 -0.31 1.21 3.81
N SER A 435 -0.30 0.66 2.60
CA SER A 435 -1.34 0.87 1.59
C SER A 435 -1.95 -0.45 1.16
N ASN A 436 -3.26 -0.58 1.31
CA ASN A 436 -4.08 -1.69 0.81
C ASN A 436 -5.03 -1.13 -0.23
N SER A 437 -4.88 -1.54 -1.48
CA SER A 437 -5.55 -0.88 -2.61
C SER A 437 -6.09 -1.87 -3.65
N GLY A 438 -6.90 -1.36 -4.58
CA GLY A 438 -7.55 -2.17 -5.60
C GLY A 438 -8.56 -3.14 -4.98
N SER A 439 -8.36 -4.44 -5.13
CA SER A 439 -9.07 -5.52 -4.43
C SER A 439 -8.20 -6.22 -3.37
N GLY A 440 -7.22 -5.50 -2.83
CA GLY A 440 -6.31 -6.02 -1.81
C GLY A 440 -7.01 -6.45 -0.53
N SER A 441 -6.53 -7.51 0.08
CA SER A 441 -7.11 -8.05 1.32
C SER A 441 -6.04 -8.27 2.38
N ILE A 442 -6.28 -7.76 3.59
CA ILE A 442 -5.48 -8.03 4.80
C ILE A 442 -6.43 -8.73 5.79
N THR A 443 -6.30 -10.05 5.94
CA THR A 443 -7.22 -10.82 6.79
C THR A 443 -6.67 -11.13 8.18
N GLY A 444 -5.37 -11.04 8.38
CA GLY A 444 -4.71 -11.31 9.66
C GLY A 444 -4.61 -10.14 10.63
N GLY A 445 -5.05 -8.95 10.21
CA GLY A 445 -4.99 -7.72 11.02
C GLY A 445 -3.64 -6.99 10.99
N ILE A 446 -3.63 -5.84 11.67
CA ILE A 446 -2.44 -4.98 11.79
C ILE A 446 -2.23 -4.68 13.27
N THR A 447 -1.05 -4.98 13.79
CA THR A 447 -0.66 -4.66 15.17
C THR A 447 0.58 -3.76 15.16
N VAL A 448 0.50 -2.65 15.87
CA VAL A 448 1.61 -1.73 16.13
C VAL A 448 1.77 -1.65 17.64
N SER A 449 2.85 -2.19 18.19
CA SER A 449 2.96 -2.41 19.63
C SER A 449 4.37 -2.09 20.17
N GLY A 450 4.42 -1.50 21.36
CA GLY A 450 5.65 -1.24 22.09
C GLY A 450 6.16 0.20 22.00
N GLU A 451 6.87 0.62 23.04
CA GLU A 451 7.51 1.94 23.07
C GLU A 451 8.46 2.15 21.89
N ASN A 452 8.53 3.37 21.37
CA ASN A 452 9.33 3.76 20.21
C ASN A 452 8.95 3.08 18.88
N THR A 453 7.94 2.20 18.87
CA THR A 453 7.40 1.61 17.65
C THR A 453 6.57 2.62 16.87
N LYS A 454 6.79 2.72 15.55
CA LYS A 454 6.14 3.75 14.74
C LYS A 454 5.66 3.27 13.37
N LEU A 455 4.52 3.78 12.97
CA LEU A 455 4.17 3.96 11.56
C LEU A 455 4.30 5.45 11.23
N GLU A 456 5.30 5.82 10.44
CA GLU A 456 5.48 7.20 9.98
C GLU A 456 4.72 7.39 8.67
N GLY A 457 3.44 7.71 8.79
CA GLY A 457 2.48 7.87 7.70
C GLY A 457 1.20 7.08 7.90
N ASN A 458 0.29 7.21 6.94
CA ASN A 458 -1.05 6.65 7.02
C ASN A 458 -1.11 5.13 6.80
N ILE A 459 -2.13 4.50 7.40
CA ILE A 459 -2.68 3.21 6.99
C ILE A 459 -3.83 3.51 6.03
N ILE A 460 -3.69 3.16 4.75
CA ILE A 460 -4.69 3.45 3.71
C ILE A 460 -5.35 2.17 3.24
N ASN A 461 -6.70 2.15 3.24
CA ASN A 461 -7.52 1.10 2.66
C ASN A 461 -8.43 1.72 1.60
N THR A 462 -8.18 1.42 0.31
CA THR A 462 -8.82 2.15 -0.79
C THR A 462 -9.23 1.26 -1.98
N GLY A 463 -10.13 1.74 -2.80
CA GLY A 463 -10.71 0.95 -3.89
C GLY A 463 -11.75 -0.02 -3.35
N ASN A 464 -11.67 -1.30 -3.70
CA ASN A 464 -12.47 -2.40 -3.14
C ASN A 464 -11.67 -3.22 -2.12
N ALA A 465 -10.67 -2.62 -1.49
CA ALA A 465 -9.79 -3.32 -0.57
C ALA A 465 -10.46 -3.58 0.79
N SER A 466 -9.99 -4.64 1.47
CA SER A 466 -10.54 -5.04 2.76
C SER A 466 -9.47 -5.27 3.82
N ILE A 467 -9.78 -4.85 5.06
CA ILE A 467 -9.07 -5.26 6.27
C ILE A 467 -10.07 -6.07 7.10
N GLY A 468 -9.84 -7.39 7.18
CA GLY A 468 -10.81 -8.34 7.73
C GLY A 468 -10.72 -8.56 9.24
N SER A 469 -9.64 -8.11 9.87
CA SER A 469 -9.37 -8.30 11.31
C SER A 469 -8.97 -7.00 11.98
N ASP A 470 -8.71 -7.02 13.27
CA ASP A 470 -8.46 -5.85 14.09
C ASP A 470 -7.21 -5.07 13.68
N ILE A 471 -7.29 -3.75 13.89
CA ILE A 471 -6.15 -2.83 13.85
C ILE A 471 -5.89 -2.42 15.30
N LYS A 472 -4.73 -2.83 15.83
CA LYS A 472 -4.33 -2.57 17.21
C LYS A 472 -3.10 -1.66 17.26
N ILE A 473 -3.21 -0.61 18.04
CA ILE A 473 -2.11 0.32 18.33
C ILE A 473 -1.99 0.32 19.85
N GLU A 474 -0.92 -0.29 20.36
CA GLU A 474 -0.87 -0.64 21.79
C GLU A 474 0.53 -0.49 22.39
N ASN A 475 0.58 -0.40 23.73
CA ASN A 475 1.83 -0.41 24.51
C ASN A 475 2.80 0.74 24.16
N GLY A 476 2.30 1.96 23.99
CA GLY A 476 3.10 3.15 23.71
C GLY A 476 3.47 3.40 22.25
N ALA A 477 2.94 2.58 21.33
CA ALA A 477 3.20 2.71 19.90
C ALA A 477 2.54 3.95 19.29
N LYS A 478 3.08 4.43 18.15
CA LYS A 478 2.60 5.64 17.48
C LYS A 478 2.33 5.39 16.00
N VAL A 479 1.18 5.84 15.55
CA VAL A 479 0.87 6.01 14.14
C VAL A 479 0.89 7.51 13.84
N GLU A 480 2.03 8.00 13.33
CA GLU A 480 2.22 9.40 12.94
C GLU A 480 1.55 9.65 11.59
N GLY A 481 0.24 9.74 11.62
CA GLY A 481 -0.69 9.77 10.51
C GLY A 481 -2.03 9.18 10.90
N GLY A 482 -2.86 8.83 9.94
CA GLY A 482 -4.21 8.34 10.18
C GLY A 482 -4.51 6.98 9.58
N LEU A 483 -5.64 6.42 9.96
CA LEU A 483 -6.32 5.33 9.26
C LEU A 483 -7.28 5.95 8.26
N VAL A 484 -7.04 5.72 6.97
CA VAL A 484 -7.88 6.27 5.88
C VAL A 484 -8.56 5.12 5.16
N ASN A 485 -9.88 5.03 5.31
CA ASN A 485 -10.74 4.08 4.59
C ASN A 485 -11.56 4.84 3.56
N GLN A 486 -11.33 4.57 2.28
CA GLN A 486 -11.94 5.36 1.19
C GLN A 486 -12.32 4.52 -0.03
N GLY A 487 -13.07 5.13 -0.95
CA GLY A 487 -13.64 4.42 -2.09
C GLY A 487 -14.70 3.43 -1.61
N ASN A 488 -14.61 2.14 -1.98
CA ASN A 488 -15.42 1.05 -1.45
C ASN A 488 -14.65 0.21 -0.42
N GLY A 489 -13.67 0.80 0.25
CA GLY A 489 -12.85 0.12 1.25
C GLY A 489 -13.69 -0.39 2.43
N SER A 490 -13.39 -1.59 2.92
CA SER A 490 -14.05 -2.16 4.08
C SER A 490 -13.08 -2.52 5.20
N ILE A 491 -13.43 -2.20 6.43
CA ILE A 491 -12.72 -2.61 7.64
C ILE A 491 -13.72 -3.33 8.53
N SER A 492 -13.56 -4.65 8.67
CA SER A 492 -14.48 -5.48 9.46
C SER A 492 -14.05 -5.66 10.92
N GLY A 493 -12.74 -5.58 11.18
CA GLY A 493 -12.20 -5.65 12.53
C GLY A 493 -12.34 -4.34 13.30
N SER A 494 -12.15 -4.41 14.60
CA SER A 494 -12.14 -3.23 15.47
C SER A 494 -10.84 -2.44 15.33
N VAL A 495 -10.92 -1.14 15.65
CA VAL A 495 -9.75 -0.28 15.80
C VAL A 495 -9.55 0.01 17.29
N GLN A 496 -8.45 -0.42 17.85
CA GLN A 496 -8.13 -0.27 19.27
C GLN A 496 -6.86 0.56 19.43
N VAL A 497 -6.93 1.59 20.26
CA VAL A 497 -5.79 2.43 20.67
C VAL A 497 -5.67 2.34 22.18
N SER A 498 -4.61 1.70 22.67
CA SER A 498 -4.49 1.36 24.09
C SER A 498 -3.05 1.45 24.61
N GLY A 499 -2.91 1.45 25.94
CA GLY A 499 -1.60 1.39 26.59
C GLY A 499 -0.71 2.61 26.31
N GLY A 500 -1.25 3.81 26.32
CA GLY A 500 -0.50 5.06 26.07
C GLY A 500 -0.11 5.30 24.62
N SER A 501 -0.77 4.61 23.68
CA SER A 501 -0.49 4.71 22.25
C SER A 501 -1.21 5.88 21.57
N SER A 502 -0.81 6.20 20.34
CA SER A 502 -1.46 7.29 19.61
C SER A 502 -1.62 7.02 18.12
N ILE A 503 -2.70 7.59 17.58
CA ILE A 503 -2.97 7.75 16.15
C ILE A 503 -3.60 9.12 15.91
N ASP A 504 -3.19 9.82 14.84
CA ASP A 504 -3.68 11.19 14.61
C ASP A 504 -5.15 11.22 14.20
N SER A 505 -5.59 10.34 13.30
CA SER A 505 -6.96 10.39 12.81
C SER A 505 -7.50 9.06 12.28
N ILE A 506 -8.83 8.95 12.25
CA ILE A 506 -9.55 7.92 11.48
C ILE A 506 -10.47 8.65 10.51
N THR A 507 -10.29 8.38 9.20
CA THR A 507 -11.09 8.99 8.14
C THR A 507 -11.81 7.90 7.34
N ASN A 508 -13.13 7.99 7.24
CA ASN A 508 -13.98 7.11 6.45
C ASN A 508 -14.75 7.92 5.42
N THR A 509 -14.48 7.70 4.13
CA THR A 509 -15.01 8.53 3.04
C THR A 509 -15.37 7.72 1.79
N GLY A 510 -16.07 8.35 0.84
CA GLY A 510 -16.60 7.65 -0.33
C GLY A 510 -17.70 6.66 0.09
N ASN A 511 -17.65 5.43 -0.37
CA ASN A 511 -18.51 4.33 0.09
C ASN A 511 -17.81 3.45 1.16
N GLY A 512 -16.81 3.99 1.85
CA GLY A 512 -16.05 3.27 2.86
C GLY A 512 -16.94 2.77 4.01
N ALA A 513 -16.69 1.54 4.48
CA ALA A 513 -17.40 0.95 5.61
C ALA A 513 -16.43 0.49 6.71
N ILE A 514 -16.71 0.87 7.94
CA ILE A 514 -16.01 0.40 9.15
C ILE A 514 -17.04 -0.32 10.03
N SER A 515 -16.97 -1.65 10.08
CA SER A 515 -17.98 -2.44 10.83
C SER A 515 -17.58 -2.73 12.27
N GLY A 516 -16.28 -2.77 12.57
CA GLY A 516 -15.78 -2.94 13.93
C GLY A 516 -15.93 -1.69 14.79
N SER A 517 -15.83 -1.85 16.09
CA SER A 517 -15.84 -0.74 17.03
C SER A 517 -14.51 0.03 17.01
N ILE A 518 -14.56 1.31 17.32
CA ILE A 518 -13.40 2.15 17.55
C ILE A 518 -13.30 2.43 19.04
N THR A 519 -12.21 2.02 19.67
CA THR A 519 -12.01 2.19 21.13
C THR A 519 -10.68 2.87 21.40
N VAL A 520 -10.71 3.90 22.23
CA VAL A 520 -9.53 4.59 22.74
C VAL A 520 -9.52 4.41 24.27
N ASP A 521 -8.51 3.71 24.78
CA ASP A 521 -8.40 3.43 26.20
C ASP A 521 -7.66 4.53 26.96
N GLU A 522 -7.63 4.45 28.28
CA GLU A 522 -6.93 5.38 29.17
C GLU A 522 -5.51 5.67 28.69
N ASP A 523 -5.03 6.90 28.88
CA ASP A 523 -3.71 7.39 28.46
C ASP A 523 -3.41 7.37 26.95
N SER A 524 -4.31 6.81 26.15
CA SER A 524 -4.13 6.69 24.70
C SER A 524 -4.75 7.88 23.96
N LYS A 525 -4.34 8.10 22.71
CA LYS A 525 -4.72 9.30 21.97
C LYS A 525 -5.22 8.99 20.56
N LEU A 526 -6.39 9.52 20.24
CA LEU A 526 -6.93 9.67 18.88
C LEU A 526 -7.46 11.09 18.76
N ASP A 527 -6.88 11.91 17.86
CA ASP A 527 -7.28 13.33 17.79
C ASP A 527 -8.63 13.52 17.12
N SER A 528 -8.90 12.77 16.04
CA SER A 528 -10.13 12.97 15.30
C SER A 528 -10.67 11.72 14.59
N ILE A 529 -12.00 11.70 14.44
CA ILE A 529 -12.72 10.76 13.56
C ILE A 529 -13.53 11.61 12.58
N THR A 530 -13.32 11.38 11.28
CA THR A 530 -14.10 12.01 10.22
C THR A 530 -14.83 10.95 9.41
N ASN A 531 -16.15 10.98 9.42
CA ASN A 531 -17.01 10.12 8.61
C ASN A 531 -17.80 10.91 7.61
N THR A 532 -17.42 10.84 6.35
CA THR A 532 -18.12 11.42 5.21
C THR A 532 -18.57 10.36 4.22
N SER A 533 -18.66 9.11 4.68
CA SER A 533 -19.07 7.99 3.85
C SER A 533 -20.51 8.12 3.38
N THR A 534 -20.73 7.86 2.09
CA THR A 534 -22.06 7.77 1.49
C THR A 534 -22.65 6.36 1.58
N SER A 535 -21.93 5.41 2.20
CA SER A 535 -22.44 4.07 2.48
C SER A 535 -23.51 4.09 3.56
N ASP A 536 -24.59 3.35 3.36
CA ASP A 536 -25.64 3.17 4.37
C ASP A 536 -25.10 2.61 5.70
N THR A 537 -24.01 1.89 5.65
CA THR A 537 -23.36 1.33 6.85
C THR A 537 -22.35 2.29 7.49
N GLY A 538 -21.65 3.12 6.69
CA GLY A 538 -20.69 4.10 7.20
C GLY A 538 -19.73 3.54 8.25
N ILE A 539 -19.88 3.98 9.50
CA ILE A 539 -19.25 3.38 10.69
C ILE A 539 -20.37 2.68 11.48
N SER A 540 -20.48 1.34 11.36
CA SER A 540 -21.56 0.61 12.05
C SER A 540 -21.20 0.14 13.46
N GLY A 541 -19.92 0.08 13.81
CA GLY A 541 -19.45 -0.18 15.17
C GLY A 541 -19.62 1.02 16.11
N SER A 542 -19.55 0.78 17.41
CA SER A 542 -19.56 1.84 18.43
C SER A 542 -18.22 2.61 18.42
N ILE A 543 -18.28 3.88 18.84
CA ILE A 543 -17.09 4.69 19.08
C ILE A 543 -17.04 4.95 20.59
N THR A 544 -16.00 4.47 21.26
CA THR A 544 -15.85 4.61 22.69
C THR A 544 -14.54 5.34 23.02
N ASN A 545 -14.64 6.46 23.70
CA ASN A 545 -13.48 7.19 24.21
C ASN A 545 -13.42 7.06 25.75
N ASN A 546 -12.50 6.19 26.22
CA ASN A 546 -12.21 6.04 27.65
C ASN A 546 -10.97 6.87 28.07
N SER A 547 -10.41 7.63 27.14
CA SER A 547 -9.14 8.34 27.31
C SER A 547 -9.32 9.69 28.04
N ASP A 548 -8.24 10.19 28.60
CA ASP A 548 -8.10 11.55 29.12
C ASP A 548 -7.62 12.55 28.03
N ASN A 549 -7.48 12.11 26.79
CA ASN A 549 -7.13 12.95 25.64
C ASN A 549 -8.37 13.34 24.82
N LYS A 550 -8.40 14.59 24.36
CA LYS A 550 -9.52 15.14 23.57
C LYS A 550 -9.74 14.33 22.29
N LEU A 551 -11.03 14.06 21.97
CA LEU A 551 -11.46 13.46 20.71
C LEU A 551 -12.46 14.35 19.97
N GLU A 552 -12.21 14.61 18.68
CA GLU A 552 -13.14 15.30 17.79
C GLU A 552 -13.79 14.33 16.80
N ILE A 553 -15.12 14.33 16.71
CA ILE A 553 -15.90 13.49 15.78
C ILE A 553 -16.68 14.40 14.82
N SER A 554 -16.35 14.30 13.53
CA SER A 554 -17.08 15.00 12.47
C SER A 554 -17.82 13.97 11.61
N ASN A 555 -19.14 14.03 11.59
CA ASN A 555 -19.98 13.10 10.85
C ASN A 555 -20.87 13.82 9.85
N SER A 556 -20.81 13.40 8.59
CA SER A 556 -21.79 13.72 7.55
C SER A 556 -22.29 12.47 6.81
N GLY A 557 -21.92 11.28 7.30
CA GLY A 557 -22.41 9.99 6.83
C GLY A 557 -23.26 9.29 7.90
N ASN A 558 -23.24 7.97 7.92
CA ASN A 558 -23.93 7.17 8.93
C ASN A 558 -22.96 6.61 9.98
N ILE A 559 -23.23 6.87 11.26
CA ILE A 559 -22.65 6.18 12.40
C ILE A 559 -23.76 5.31 13.02
N GLY A 560 -23.69 4.00 12.78
CA GLY A 560 -24.71 3.04 13.25
C GLY A 560 -24.60 2.73 14.74
N GLY A 561 -23.37 2.65 15.26
CA GLY A 561 -23.10 2.37 16.66
C GLY A 561 -23.29 3.58 17.59
N LYS A 562 -23.19 3.30 18.88
CA LYS A 562 -23.27 4.33 19.92
C LYS A 562 -21.95 5.11 20.02
N ILE A 563 -22.03 6.41 20.27
CA ILE A 563 -20.85 7.22 20.62
C ILE A 563 -20.82 7.35 22.14
N GLU A 564 -19.72 6.93 22.76
CA GLU A 564 -19.56 6.93 24.23
C GLU A 564 -18.31 7.67 24.66
N SER A 565 -18.45 8.57 25.64
CA SER A 565 -17.37 9.18 26.40
C SER A 565 -17.42 8.70 27.85
N THR A 566 -16.40 7.99 28.28
CA THR A 566 -16.30 7.46 29.65
C THR A 566 -15.07 7.96 30.40
N GLY A 567 -14.09 8.51 29.71
CA GLY A 567 -12.86 9.08 30.27
C GLY A 567 -12.99 10.51 30.77
N GLY A 568 -11.86 11.09 31.19
CA GLY A 568 -11.79 12.48 31.67
C GLY A 568 -11.67 13.52 30.56
N ALA A 569 -11.52 13.10 29.30
CA ALA A 569 -11.27 14.00 28.19
C ALA A 569 -12.49 14.73 27.67
N ASP A 570 -12.22 15.89 27.09
CA ASP A 570 -13.23 16.59 26.31
C ASP A 570 -13.54 15.84 24.99
N MET A 571 -14.80 15.76 24.63
CA MET A 571 -15.26 15.21 23.35
C MET A 571 -16.09 16.24 22.60
N VAL A 572 -15.78 16.41 21.32
CA VAL A 572 -16.53 17.30 20.42
C VAL A 572 -17.17 16.48 19.31
N ILE A 573 -18.49 16.54 19.20
CA ILE A 573 -19.27 15.82 18.19
C ILE A 573 -19.98 16.82 17.30
N SER A 574 -19.64 16.80 16.01
CA SER A 574 -20.28 17.59 14.97
C SER A 574 -20.98 16.68 13.98
N ASN A 575 -22.31 16.66 13.99
CA ASN A 575 -23.15 15.93 13.05
C ASN A 575 -23.79 16.90 12.07
N SER A 576 -23.42 16.83 10.79
CA SER A 576 -23.76 17.86 9.80
C SER A 576 -24.07 17.26 8.42
N ASN A 577 -24.58 18.09 7.51
CA ASN A 577 -24.82 17.75 6.10
C ASN A 577 -25.63 16.45 5.88
N GLY A 578 -26.68 16.23 6.69
CA GLY A 578 -27.50 15.02 6.61
C GLY A 578 -26.92 13.80 7.34
N GLY A 579 -25.87 13.99 8.12
CA GLY A 579 -25.26 12.92 8.92
C GLY A 579 -26.24 12.29 9.91
N THR A 580 -26.12 10.97 10.08
CA THR A 580 -26.95 10.20 11.02
C THR A 580 -26.08 9.51 12.07
N ILE A 581 -26.47 9.64 13.35
CA ILE A 581 -25.92 8.88 14.48
C ILE A 581 -27.04 8.00 15.01
N SER A 582 -27.02 6.70 14.69
CA SER A 582 -28.16 5.80 14.97
C SER A 582 -28.17 5.24 16.39
N GLY A 583 -27.00 5.00 16.97
CA GLY A 583 -26.86 4.38 18.30
C GLY A 583 -27.04 5.35 19.49
N GLY A 584 -27.22 6.64 19.23
CA GLY A 584 -27.27 7.68 20.24
C GLY A 584 -25.90 8.10 20.78
N ILE A 585 -25.91 9.02 21.73
CA ILE A 585 -24.69 9.56 22.35
C ILE A 585 -24.78 9.37 23.87
N SER A 586 -23.70 8.92 24.50
CA SER A 586 -23.59 8.75 25.94
C SER A 586 -22.33 9.42 26.48
N SER A 587 -22.49 10.21 27.54
CA SER A 587 -21.34 10.79 28.24
C SER A 587 -21.46 10.44 29.74
N SER A 588 -20.44 9.78 30.28
CA SER A 588 -20.39 9.32 31.68
C SER A 588 -19.09 9.69 32.39
N GLY A 589 -18.08 10.12 31.67
CA GLY A 589 -16.79 10.56 32.20
C GLY A 589 -16.85 11.88 32.95
N SER A 590 -15.69 12.43 33.30
CA SER A 590 -15.57 13.74 33.95
C SER A 590 -15.27 14.89 32.99
N GLY A 591 -14.96 14.59 31.72
CA GLY A 591 -14.71 15.60 30.70
C GLY A 591 -15.96 16.27 30.15
N ASN A 592 -15.76 17.36 29.39
CA ASN A 592 -16.83 18.06 28.73
C ASN A 592 -17.16 17.42 27.37
N THR A 593 -18.44 17.21 27.11
CA THR A 593 -18.91 16.76 25.79
C THR A 593 -19.72 17.87 25.11
N SER A 594 -19.22 18.34 23.95
CA SER A 594 -19.93 19.30 23.13
C SER A 594 -20.56 18.62 21.92
N ILE A 595 -21.86 18.77 21.75
CA ILE A 595 -22.66 18.14 20.70
C ILE A 595 -23.26 19.22 19.81
N SER A 596 -22.93 19.19 18.52
CA SER A 596 -23.58 20.03 17.51
C SER A 596 -24.27 19.15 16.48
N ASN A 597 -25.58 19.27 16.32
CA ASN A 597 -26.39 18.57 15.33
C ASN A 597 -27.03 19.60 14.39
N SER A 598 -26.52 19.69 13.18
CA SER A 598 -26.93 20.69 12.22
C SER A 598 -28.27 20.35 11.55
N GLN A 599 -28.90 21.33 10.92
CA GLN A 599 -30.14 21.15 10.17
C GLN A 599 -30.04 20.03 9.15
N GLY A 600 -31.06 19.17 9.10
CA GLY A 600 -31.13 17.99 8.23
C GLY A 600 -30.35 16.76 8.72
N SER A 601 -29.62 16.89 9.83
CA SER A 601 -28.89 15.77 10.44
C SER A 601 -29.70 15.13 11.57
N THR A 602 -29.40 13.86 11.90
CA THR A 602 -30.22 13.08 12.86
C THR A 602 -29.35 12.40 13.90
N ILE A 603 -29.75 12.45 15.15
CA ILE A 603 -29.25 11.62 16.24
C ILE A 603 -30.42 10.74 16.73
N ASN A 604 -30.37 9.44 16.52
CA ASN A 604 -31.39 8.52 17.03
C ASN A 604 -31.04 8.08 18.48
N ASN A 605 -31.99 7.47 19.18
CA ASN A 605 -31.81 6.92 20.53
C ASN A 605 -31.34 7.93 21.60
N GLY A 606 -31.56 9.23 21.36
CA GLY A 606 -31.36 10.29 22.36
C GLY A 606 -29.91 10.53 22.79
N ILE A 607 -29.76 11.41 23.76
CA ILE A 607 -28.50 11.80 24.39
C ILE A 607 -28.58 11.44 25.87
N THR A 608 -27.70 10.59 26.36
CA THR A 608 -27.66 10.12 27.75
C THR A 608 -26.44 10.67 28.48
N VAL A 609 -26.66 11.25 29.64
CA VAL A 609 -25.61 11.78 30.52
C VAL A 609 -25.67 11.04 31.85
N SER A 610 -24.51 10.63 32.37
CA SER A 610 -24.42 10.00 33.68
C SER A 610 -23.11 10.40 34.38
N GLY A 611 -22.94 9.95 35.60
CA GLY A 611 -21.73 10.31 36.37
C GLY A 611 -21.65 11.81 36.66
N SER A 612 -20.47 12.39 36.49
CA SER A 612 -20.17 13.82 36.68
C SER A 612 -19.99 14.58 35.36
N ALA A 613 -20.32 13.98 34.21
CA ALA A 613 -20.12 14.56 32.89
C ALA A 613 -20.81 15.91 32.72
N GLN A 614 -20.17 16.82 32.01
CA GLN A 614 -20.73 18.07 31.56
C GLN A 614 -21.00 18.00 30.05
N VAL A 615 -22.24 18.27 29.65
CA VAL A 615 -22.63 18.16 28.24
C VAL A 615 -23.23 19.44 27.76
N GLU A 616 -22.75 20.01 26.67
CA GLU A 616 -23.34 21.13 25.96
C GLU A 616 -23.93 20.65 24.62
N ILE A 617 -25.16 21.08 24.33
CA ILE A 617 -25.92 20.63 23.15
C ILE A 617 -26.38 21.84 22.35
N SER A 618 -26.03 21.86 21.06
CA SER A 618 -26.63 22.74 20.06
C SER A 618 -27.29 21.89 18.99
N ASN A 619 -28.63 21.94 18.89
CA ASN A 619 -29.38 21.10 17.95
C ASN A 619 -30.23 21.93 17.00
N GLN A 620 -29.97 21.82 15.71
CA GLN A 620 -30.81 22.37 14.63
C GLN A 620 -31.42 21.26 13.76
N GLY A 621 -31.03 19.99 14.00
CA GLY A 621 -31.53 18.82 13.33
C GLY A 621 -32.59 18.06 14.14
N SER A 622 -32.66 16.74 13.92
CA SER A 622 -33.57 15.87 14.68
C SER A 622 -32.80 15.08 15.73
N VAL A 623 -33.38 14.94 16.93
CA VAL A 623 -32.90 14.07 18.00
C VAL A 623 -34.04 13.16 18.43
N GLY A 624 -33.90 11.84 18.15
CA GLY A 624 -34.87 10.83 18.54
C GLY A 624 -34.88 10.56 20.05
N LYS A 625 -35.83 9.79 20.49
CA LYS A 625 -36.03 9.43 21.90
C LYS A 625 -35.33 8.11 22.25
N ASP A 626 -34.82 8.03 23.48
CA ASP A 626 -34.29 6.77 24.03
C ASP A 626 -35.44 5.78 24.33
N SER A 627 -35.11 4.59 24.84
CA SER A 627 -36.07 3.54 25.19
C SER A 627 -37.06 3.95 26.29
N ASN A 628 -36.79 5.02 27.02
CA ASN A 628 -37.65 5.60 28.06
C ASN A 628 -38.50 6.75 27.54
N GLY A 629 -38.39 7.07 26.27
CA GLY A 629 -39.13 8.18 25.63
C GLY A 629 -38.52 9.56 25.83
N ASN A 630 -37.25 9.64 26.27
CA ASN A 630 -36.56 10.92 26.48
C ASN A 630 -35.65 11.26 25.32
N THR A 631 -35.63 12.52 24.93
CA THR A 631 -34.66 13.08 23.97
C THR A 631 -33.30 13.30 24.62
N VAL A 632 -33.31 13.79 25.88
CA VAL A 632 -32.13 13.97 26.71
C VAL A 632 -32.35 13.29 28.07
N THR A 633 -31.52 12.41 28.48
CA THR A 633 -31.59 11.70 29.78
C THR A 633 -30.36 12.09 30.61
N ASN A 634 -30.55 12.74 31.75
CA ASN A 634 -29.50 12.95 32.73
C ASN A 634 -29.73 12.06 33.97
N ASN A 635 -28.90 11.03 34.14
CA ASN A 635 -28.92 10.12 35.28
C ASN A 635 -27.85 10.41 36.33
N GLY A 636 -26.99 11.41 36.09
CA GLY A 636 -25.84 11.75 36.91
C GLY A 636 -25.97 13.02 37.73
N SER A 637 -24.90 13.38 38.41
CA SER A 637 -24.71 14.67 39.09
C SER A 637 -24.15 15.75 38.17
N GLY A 638 -23.71 15.39 36.95
CA GLY A 638 -23.20 16.31 35.94
C GLY A 638 -24.26 17.27 35.42
N SER A 639 -23.81 18.29 34.69
CA SER A 639 -24.69 19.32 34.13
C SER A 639 -24.92 19.11 32.64
N VAL A 640 -26.14 19.44 32.18
CA VAL A 640 -26.47 19.51 30.76
C VAL A 640 -26.89 20.91 30.40
N GLY A 641 -26.17 21.55 29.49
CA GLY A 641 -26.51 22.86 28.92
C GLY A 641 -27.07 22.71 27.51
N ILE A 642 -28.33 23.02 27.30
CA ILE A 642 -28.90 23.15 25.95
C ILE A 642 -28.72 24.59 25.54
N LYS A 643 -27.73 24.86 24.69
CA LYS A 643 -27.37 26.20 24.23
C LYS A 643 -28.39 26.74 23.24
N ASP A 644 -28.66 25.94 22.20
CA ASP A 644 -29.65 26.21 21.17
C ASP A 644 -30.34 24.90 20.79
N TRP A 645 -31.67 24.92 20.66
CA TRP A 645 -32.44 23.79 20.18
C TRP A 645 -33.57 24.26 19.27
N VAL A 646 -33.58 23.71 18.03
CA VAL A 646 -34.71 23.91 17.13
C VAL A 646 -35.70 22.77 17.32
N VAL A 647 -36.90 23.10 17.76
CA VAL A 647 -38.02 22.15 17.83
C VAL A 647 -38.70 22.12 16.47
N SER A 648 -38.55 21.02 15.77
CA SER A 648 -39.15 20.83 14.45
C SER A 648 -40.64 20.53 14.56
N THR A 649 -41.34 20.72 13.45
CA THR A 649 -42.76 20.47 13.32
C THR A 649 -43.01 19.34 12.33
N ASP A 650 -43.86 18.40 12.70
CA ASP A 650 -44.31 17.33 11.78
C ASP A 650 -45.17 17.96 10.67
N LYS A 651 -44.78 17.73 9.42
CA LYS A 651 -45.37 18.36 8.25
C LYS A 651 -46.84 17.96 7.98
N GLU A 652 -47.26 16.78 8.43
CA GLU A 652 -48.61 16.26 8.19
C GLU A 652 -49.58 16.62 9.30
N THR A 653 -49.11 16.59 10.55
CA THR A 653 -49.98 16.79 11.73
C THR A 653 -49.82 18.15 12.37
N GLY A 654 -48.76 18.88 12.08
CA GLY A 654 -48.45 20.15 12.73
C GLY A 654 -48.01 20.03 14.19
N LYS A 655 -47.74 18.78 14.65
CA LYS A 655 -47.29 18.53 16.03
C LYS A 655 -45.81 18.82 16.17
N LEU A 656 -45.44 19.29 17.35
CA LEU A 656 -44.04 19.58 17.69
C LEU A 656 -43.30 18.31 18.07
N ASP A 657 -42.03 18.23 17.64
CA ASP A 657 -41.09 17.20 18.11
C ASP A 657 -40.54 17.64 19.48
N THR A 658 -41.33 17.38 20.50
CA THR A 658 -41.13 17.85 21.87
C THR A 658 -39.78 17.39 22.42
N VAL A 659 -39.01 18.30 22.99
CA VAL A 659 -37.81 17.99 23.78
C VAL A 659 -38.25 17.39 25.13
N VAL A 660 -37.97 16.11 25.30
CA VAL A 660 -38.29 15.38 26.55
C VAL A 660 -37.02 15.16 27.35
N VAL A 661 -36.97 15.76 28.54
CA VAL A 661 -35.81 15.57 29.44
C VAL A 661 -36.22 14.66 30.60
N GLY A 662 -35.41 13.61 30.81
CA GLY A 662 -35.63 12.62 31.84
C GLY A 662 -34.40 12.32 32.66
N GLY A 663 -34.52 11.33 33.55
CA GLY A 663 -33.46 10.85 34.43
C GLY A 663 -33.47 11.49 35.84
N SER A 664 -32.69 10.86 36.74
CA SER A 664 -32.61 11.28 38.17
C SER A 664 -31.88 12.64 38.35
N GLY A 665 -31.03 13.02 37.42
CA GLY A 665 -30.28 14.29 37.41
C GLY A 665 -30.90 15.39 36.55
N LYS A 666 -32.16 15.24 36.11
CA LYS A 666 -32.84 16.21 35.24
C LYS A 666 -32.86 17.67 35.77
N ASP A 667 -32.79 17.83 37.09
CA ASP A 667 -32.75 19.14 37.74
C ASP A 667 -31.46 19.92 37.44
N ASN A 668 -30.42 19.28 36.98
CA ASN A 668 -29.18 19.87 36.53
C ASN A 668 -29.16 20.19 35.02
N VAL A 669 -30.30 20.08 34.34
CA VAL A 669 -30.44 20.45 32.92
C VAL A 669 -30.86 21.92 32.84
N LYS A 670 -30.09 22.73 32.09
CA LYS A 670 -30.36 24.13 31.81
C LYS A 670 -30.55 24.33 30.32
N VAL A 671 -31.49 25.12 29.97
CA VAL A 671 -31.84 25.49 28.58
C VAL A 671 -31.63 26.97 28.37
N GLU A 672 -30.78 27.36 27.43
CA GLU A 672 -30.55 28.79 27.13
C GLU A 672 -31.54 29.29 26.09
N ASN A 673 -31.64 28.61 24.95
CA ASN A 673 -32.53 29.00 23.86
C ASN A 673 -33.26 27.81 23.26
N ILE A 674 -34.53 27.95 22.99
CA ILE A 674 -35.35 27.08 22.15
C ILE A 674 -35.96 27.94 21.03
N THR A 675 -35.85 27.44 19.81
CA THR A 675 -36.50 28.04 18.64
C THR A 675 -37.51 27.06 18.09
N VAL A 676 -38.76 27.39 18.08
CA VAL A 676 -39.80 26.58 17.45
C VAL A 676 -39.84 26.88 15.98
N ASP A 677 -39.75 25.85 15.14
CA ASP A 677 -40.00 25.99 13.71
C ASP A 677 -41.50 26.20 13.47
N GLN A 678 -41.87 27.44 13.20
CA GLN A 678 -43.28 27.80 12.98
C GLN A 678 -43.84 27.30 11.64
N SER A 679 -43.00 26.76 10.73
CA SER A 679 -43.47 26.23 9.45
C SER A 679 -44.40 25.04 9.71
N ASN A 680 -45.65 25.13 9.29
CA ASN A 680 -46.70 24.10 9.48
C ASN A 680 -47.08 23.76 10.92
N VAL A 681 -46.74 24.60 11.90
CA VAL A 681 -47.11 24.32 13.30
C VAL A 681 -48.62 24.44 13.49
N ASN A 682 -49.22 23.45 14.20
CA ASN A 682 -50.57 23.61 14.73
C ASN A 682 -50.53 24.60 15.90
N LEU A 683 -51.29 25.70 15.81
CA LEU A 683 -51.29 26.74 16.82
C LEU A 683 -51.72 26.27 18.21
N ASP A 684 -52.52 25.21 18.30
CA ASP A 684 -52.91 24.59 19.56
C ASP A 684 -51.73 23.99 20.32
N GLU A 685 -50.67 23.56 19.61
CA GLU A 685 -49.43 23.05 20.20
C GLU A 685 -48.67 24.14 20.98
N LEU A 686 -48.80 25.39 20.60
CA LEU A 686 -48.10 26.52 21.20
C LEU A 686 -48.78 27.06 22.48
N GLY A 687 -49.89 26.45 22.89
CA GLY A 687 -50.61 26.81 24.12
C GLY A 687 -50.02 26.21 25.41
N ASP A 688 -49.19 25.15 25.27
CA ASP A 688 -48.60 24.43 26.42
C ASP A 688 -47.10 24.26 26.22
N ILE A 689 -46.32 24.76 27.17
CA ILE A 689 -44.84 24.61 27.15
C ILE A 689 -44.43 23.15 27.11
N ASN A 690 -45.22 22.22 27.68
CA ASN A 690 -44.91 20.81 27.67
C ASN A 690 -44.93 20.15 26.27
N ASN A 691 -45.56 20.82 25.30
CA ASN A 691 -45.49 20.43 23.90
C ASN A 691 -44.17 20.85 23.26
N ILE A 692 -43.49 21.87 23.77
CA ILE A 692 -42.19 22.35 23.30
C ILE A 692 -41.07 21.67 24.05
N ILE A 693 -41.11 21.69 25.41
CA ILE A 693 -40.13 21.04 26.27
C ILE A 693 -40.83 20.57 27.56
N SER A 694 -40.47 19.33 27.96
CA SER A 694 -40.96 18.72 29.19
C SER A 694 -39.86 18.16 30.05
N GLY A 695 -40.07 18.03 31.37
CA GLY A 695 -39.14 17.43 32.30
C GLY A 695 -38.03 18.33 32.83
N VAL A 696 -38.01 19.61 32.48
CA VAL A 696 -37.05 20.61 32.98
C VAL A 696 -37.71 21.50 34.02
N ASN A 697 -36.97 21.87 35.05
CA ASN A 697 -37.45 22.83 36.04
C ASN A 697 -37.69 24.20 35.41
N GLN A 698 -38.79 24.84 35.72
CA GLN A 698 -39.22 26.11 35.18
C GLN A 698 -38.11 27.17 35.17
N GLY A 699 -37.42 27.39 36.28
CA GLY A 699 -36.33 28.35 36.40
C GLY A 699 -35.07 28.04 35.64
N ASN A 700 -34.95 26.84 35.05
CA ASN A 700 -33.83 26.41 34.21
C ASN A 700 -34.09 26.59 32.71
N ILE A 701 -35.27 27.05 32.31
CA ILE A 701 -35.65 27.35 30.93
C ILE A 701 -35.46 28.86 30.69
N GLY A 702 -34.60 29.19 29.72
CA GLY A 702 -34.33 30.56 29.32
C GLY A 702 -35.28 31.06 28.24
N ASN A 703 -34.76 31.40 27.07
CA ASN A 703 -35.54 31.99 25.99
C ASN A 703 -36.25 30.92 25.13
N ILE A 704 -37.53 31.16 24.81
CA ILE A 704 -38.27 30.38 23.81
C ILE A 704 -38.80 31.37 22.76
N GLY A 705 -38.40 31.14 21.51
CA GLY A 705 -38.79 31.97 20.36
C GLY A 705 -39.22 31.14 19.17
N THR A 706 -39.47 31.77 18.06
CA THR A 706 -39.78 31.14 16.77
C THR A 706 -38.77 31.57 15.73
N ASN A 707 -38.56 30.69 14.71
CA ASN A 707 -37.91 31.09 13.48
C ASN A 707 -38.94 31.74 12.53
N GLY A 708 -38.50 32.52 11.54
CA GLY A 708 -39.36 33.04 10.48
C GLY A 708 -39.53 34.58 10.49
N GLY A 709 -40.55 35.07 9.80
CA GLY A 709 -40.75 36.49 9.52
C GLY A 709 -41.46 37.29 10.63
N GLY A 710 -41.65 36.68 11.82
CA GLY A 710 -42.38 37.30 12.93
C GLY A 710 -43.90 37.13 12.85
N GLU A 711 -44.38 36.12 12.09
CA GLU A 711 -45.78 35.75 12.02
C GLU A 711 -46.30 35.25 13.37
N ILE A 712 -45.50 34.46 14.04
CA ILE A 712 -45.77 33.97 15.39
C ILE A 712 -44.62 34.43 16.27
N SER A 713 -44.89 35.05 17.37
CA SER A 713 -43.94 35.41 18.41
C SER A 713 -44.24 34.61 19.65
N LEU A 714 -43.23 33.89 20.13
CA LEU A 714 -43.28 33.19 21.43
C LEU A 714 -42.40 33.95 22.43
N SER A 715 -42.89 34.08 23.64
CA SER A 715 -42.12 34.58 24.78
C SER A 715 -42.40 33.74 26.00
N TYR A 716 -41.34 33.39 26.71
CA TYR A 716 -41.40 32.59 27.94
C TYR A 716 -40.90 33.41 29.12
N ASP A 717 -41.65 33.45 30.18
CA ASP A 717 -41.25 34.05 31.44
C ASP A 717 -40.80 32.98 32.44
N PRO A 718 -39.51 32.85 32.71
CA PRO A 718 -38.94 31.79 33.57
C PRO A 718 -39.35 31.95 35.03
N LEU A 719 -39.79 33.15 35.47
CA LEU A 719 -40.26 33.41 36.83
C LEU A 719 -41.67 32.86 37.08
N THR A 720 -42.51 33.02 36.08
CA THR A 720 -43.92 32.59 36.19
C THR A 720 -44.24 31.29 35.50
N GLY A 721 -43.32 30.79 34.65
CA GLY A 721 -43.53 29.62 33.79
C GLY A 721 -44.55 29.84 32.68
N LYS A 722 -44.89 31.07 32.40
CA LYS A 722 -45.95 31.42 31.42
C LYS A 722 -45.33 31.49 30.01
N LEU A 723 -45.85 30.71 29.09
CA LEU A 723 -45.68 30.88 27.67
C LEU A 723 -46.74 31.84 27.12
N SER A 724 -46.32 32.81 26.36
CA SER A 724 -47.24 33.76 25.68
C SER A 724 -47.01 33.67 24.18
N THR A 725 -48.09 33.58 23.42
CA THR A 725 -48.10 33.46 21.96
C THR A 725 -48.82 34.65 21.37
N ASP A 726 -48.14 35.38 20.49
CA ASP A 726 -48.73 36.48 19.70
C ASP A 726 -48.68 36.13 18.23
N PHE A 727 -49.74 36.42 17.51
CA PHE A 727 -49.84 36.18 16.06
C PHE A 727 -49.92 37.54 15.33
N ASN A 728 -48.96 37.76 14.43
CA ASN A 728 -48.91 38.97 13.58
C ASN A 728 -49.31 38.63 12.15
N LEU A 729 -50.51 38.93 11.79
CA LEU A 729 -51.09 38.66 10.48
C LEU A 729 -50.28 39.32 9.34
N ASN A 730 -49.81 40.56 9.55
CA ASN A 730 -49.04 41.27 8.52
C ASN A 730 -47.66 40.62 8.30
N ALA A 731 -47.01 40.18 9.35
CA ALA A 731 -45.74 39.43 9.26
C ALA A 731 -45.93 38.07 8.60
N SER A 732 -47.03 37.37 8.92
CA SER A 732 -47.40 36.10 8.28
C SER A 732 -47.60 36.29 6.78
N ILE A 733 -48.36 37.28 6.33
CA ILE A 733 -48.56 37.58 4.91
C ILE A 733 -47.23 37.95 4.24
N SER A 734 -46.38 38.74 4.90
CA SER A 734 -45.06 39.12 4.39
C SER A 734 -44.11 37.90 4.28
N GLY A 735 -44.13 37.04 5.29
CA GLY A 735 -43.32 35.80 5.29
C GLY A 735 -43.73 34.83 4.20
N ALA A 736 -45.06 34.62 4.03
CA ALA A 736 -45.60 33.78 2.95
C ALA A 736 -45.23 34.33 1.58
N THR A 737 -45.36 35.66 1.41
CA THR A 737 -44.95 36.33 0.15
C THR A 737 -43.47 36.13 -0.14
N PHE A 738 -42.61 36.27 0.86
CA PHE A 738 -41.14 36.06 0.71
C PHE A 738 -40.79 34.61 0.39
N ARG A 739 -41.42 33.64 1.10
CA ARG A 739 -41.24 32.21 0.80
C ARG A 739 -41.69 31.86 -0.62
N SER A 740 -42.83 32.39 -1.05
CA SER A 740 -43.36 32.25 -2.40
C SER A 740 -42.39 32.82 -3.45
N LEU A 741 -41.84 34.00 -3.19
CA LEU A 741 -40.89 34.66 -4.08
C LEU A 741 -39.59 33.84 -4.23
N ILE A 742 -39.04 33.36 -3.13
CA ILE A 742 -37.82 32.48 -3.17
C ILE A 742 -38.11 31.22 -3.94
N SER A 743 -39.20 30.51 -3.65
CA SER A 743 -39.58 29.28 -4.34
C SER A 743 -39.72 29.49 -5.86
N THR A 744 -40.39 30.57 -6.26
CA THR A 744 -40.58 30.92 -7.68
C THR A 744 -39.26 31.27 -8.34
N THR A 745 -38.39 32.04 -7.69
CA THR A 745 -37.10 32.46 -8.24
C THR A 745 -36.16 31.28 -8.40
N THR A 746 -36.08 30.38 -7.42
CA THR A 746 -35.24 29.18 -7.47
C THR A 746 -35.68 28.28 -8.63
N ARG A 747 -36.97 28.06 -8.79
CA ARG A 747 -37.52 27.22 -9.85
C ARG A 747 -37.28 27.79 -11.23
N ARG A 748 -37.42 29.09 -11.38
CA ARG A 748 -37.14 29.82 -12.60
C ARG A 748 -35.69 29.68 -13.01
N SER A 749 -34.76 29.85 -12.08
CA SER A 749 -33.33 29.65 -12.33
C SER A 749 -33.06 28.22 -12.83
N THR A 750 -33.56 27.19 -12.13
CA THR A 750 -33.39 25.78 -12.52
C THR A 750 -33.96 25.49 -13.90
N PHE A 751 -35.15 26.08 -14.23
CA PHE A 751 -35.75 25.92 -15.57
C PHE A 751 -34.86 26.52 -16.67
N ILE A 752 -34.38 27.74 -16.45
CA ILE A 752 -33.50 28.45 -17.40
C ILE A 752 -32.20 27.65 -17.62
N ASP A 753 -31.57 27.18 -16.53
CA ASP A 753 -30.34 26.36 -16.61
C ASP A 753 -30.55 25.06 -17.40
N ASN A 754 -31.70 24.41 -17.22
CA ASN A 754 -32.05 23.19 -17.98
C ASN A 754 -32.28 23.48 -19.48
N VAL A 755 -32.96 24.57 -19.81
CA VAL A 755 -33.18 25.01 -21.22
C VAL A 755 -31.85 25.32 -21.87
N MET A 756 -30.94 25.99 -21.16
CA MET A 756 -29.58 26.27 -21.63
C MET A 756 -28.77 25.01 -21.83
N GLY A 757 -28.74 24.11 -20.85
CA GLY A 757 -28.03 22.85 -20.92
C GLY A 757 -28.49 22.00 -22.11
N ASN A 758 -29.79 21.89 -22.34
CA ASN A 758 -30.34 21.16 -23.47
C ASN A 758 -30.06 21.83 -24.84
N SER A 759 -30.07 23.15 -24.87
CA SER A 759 -29.69 23.87 -26.11
C SER A 759 -28.22 23.62 -26.46
N MET A 760 -27.32 23.58 -25.47
CA MET A 760 -25.90 23.25 -25.67
C MET A 760 -25.70 21.78 -26.05
N GLN A 761 -26.43 20.84 -25.43
CA GLN A 761 -26.36 19.40 -25.77
C GLN A 761 -26.81 19.12 -27.21
N SER A 762 -27.67 19.94 -27.79
CA SER A 762 -28.14 19.77 -29.18
C SER A 762 -27.02 19.81 -30.25
N PHE A 763 -25.87 20.42 -29.91
CA PHE A 763 -24.68 20.41 -30.76
C PHE A 763 -23.94 19.06 -30.76
N TYR A 764 -24.01 18.29 -29.66
CA TYR A 764 -23.33 17.00 -29.52
C TYR A 764 -24.16 15.80 -30.03
N LEU A 765 -25.48 15.91 -29.97
CA LEU A 765 -26.39 14.83 -30.32
C LEU A 765 -26.89 15.01 -31.74
N GLY A 766 -26.05 14.92 -32.77
CA GLY A 766 -26.38 15.09 -34.15
C GLY A 766 -27.75 14.51 -34.52
N ASN A 767 -28.67 15.34 -35.02
CA ASN A 767 -29.95 15.05 -35.70
C ASN A 767 -30.78 13.89 -35.16
N SER A 768 -31.16 13.84 -33.92
CA SER A 768 -32.37 13.11 -33.53
C SER A 768 -33.45 14.14 -33.14
N SER A 769 -34.34 14.42 -34.06
CA SER A 769 -35.58 15.18 -33.85
C SER A 769 -36.53 14.40 -32.95
N ARG A 770 -36.23 14.33 -31.67
CA ARG A 770 -37.17 13.96 -30.62
C ARG A 770 -37.21 15.09 -29.63
N ALA A 771 -38.33 15.81 -29.65
CA ALA A 771 -38.72 16.68 -28.56
C ALA A 771 -38.69 15.85 -27.27
N GLN A 772 -37.65 15.99 -26.46
CA GLN A 772 -37.67 15.45 -25.12
C GLN A 772 -38.62 16.29 -24.29
N ARG A 773 -39.73 15.69 -23.93
CA ARG A 773 -40.66 16.21 -22.93
C ARG A 773 -39.93 16.16 -21.58
N MET A 774 -39.52 17.28 -21.09
CA MET A 774 -39.05 17.38 -19.72
C MET A 774 -40.26 17.56 -18.80
N ALA A 775 -40.70 16.45 -18.21
CA ALA A 775 -41.58 16.53 -17.05
C ALA A 775 -40.66 16.52 -15.81
N MET A 776 -40.54 17.64 -15.12
CA MET A 776 -39.98 17.68 -13.77
C MET A 776 -41.10 17.36 -12.80
N SER A 777 -41.13 16.13 -12.29
CA SER A 777 -41.95 15.72 -11.17
C SER A 777 -41.05 15.61 -9.94
N GLU A 778 -40.99 16.63 -9.12
CA GLU A 778 -40.57 16.49 -7.73
C GLU A 778 -41.79 16.19 -6.83
N LYS A 779 -41.59 15.29 -5.86
CA LYS A 779 -42.58 15.01 -4.81
C LYS A 779 -42.87 16.30 -4.05
N GLY A 780 -44.01 16.92 -4.35
CA GLY A 780 -44.41 18.19 -3.77
C GLY A 780 -45.00 19.13 -4.83
N ASN A 781 -46.06 18.73 -5.46
CA ASN A 781 -47.00 19.60 -6.22
C ASN A 781 -46.37 20.63 -7.18
N LEU A 782 -45.50 20.25 -8.02
CA LEU A 782 -44.94 21.06 -9.09
C LEU A 782 -45.29 20.46 -10.45
N TYR A 783 -46.44 20.87 -11.02
CA TYR A 783 -46.79 20.54 -12.39
C TYR A 783 -46.34 21.64 -13.35
N ALA A 784 -45.22 21.45 -14.04
CA ALA A 784 -45.06 22.09 -15.33
C ALA A 784 -45.73 21.19 -16.36
N ASP A 785 -46.84 21.58 -16.88
CA ASP A 785 -47.46 20.84 -17.97
C ASP A 785 -46.61 21.04 -19.24
N ALA A 786 -45.89 19.98 -19.63
CA ALA A 786 -45.00 19.98 -20.80
C ALA A 786 -45.74 19.94 -22.13
N SER A 787 -47.09 19.99 -22.07
CA SER A 787 -47.92 19.94 -23.31
C SER A 787 -47.91 21.21 -24.16
N ASP A 788 -47.40 22.31 -23.58
CA ASP A 788 -47.43 23.61 -24.25
C ASP A 788 -46.09 24.09 -24.83
N TYR A 789 -45.08 23.17 -24.88
CA TYR A 789 -43.86 23.50 -25.56
C TYR A 789 -44.03 23.35 -27.09
N ILE A 790 -44.28 24.48 -27.75
CA ILE A 790 -44.14 24.55 -29.18
C ILE A 790 -42.66 24.80 -29.47
N LYS A 791 -41.95 23.74 -29.80
CA LYS A 791 -40.64 23.87 -30.42
C LYS A 791 -40.85 24.36 -31.85
N SER A 792 -40.81 25.67 -32.06
CA SER A 792 -40.67 26.19 -33.41
C SER A 792 -39.23 25.93 -33.88
N ASP A 793 -38.98 24.79 -34.46
CA ASP A 793 -37.75 24.54 -35.20
C ASP A 793 -37.72 25.47 -36.42
N LEU A 794 -37.17 26.65 -36.27
CA LEU A 794 -36.87 27.57 -37.39
C LEU A 794 -35.75 27.02 -38.28
N ASN A 795 -35.52 25.72 -38.17
CA ASN A 795 -34.43 25.03 -38.87
C ASN A 795 -34.88 24.16 -40.01
N ASN A 796 -35.96 24.51 -40.68
CA ASN A 796 -36.38 23.89 -41.97
C ASN A 796 -35.81 24.62 -43.17
N GLY A 797 -34.57 25.10 -43.04
CA GLY A 797 -33.75 25.54 -44.17
C GLY A 797 -32.64 24.52 -44.40
N ASN A 798 -32.75 23.83 -45.51
CA ASN A 798 -31.77 22.92 -46.09
C ASN A 798 -30.41 23.65 -46.30
N TYR A 799 -29.57 23.68 -45.29
CA TYR A 799 -28.16 24.11 -45.36
C TYR A 799 -27.25 23.11 -44.67
N GLY A 800 -26.26 22.71 -45.40
CA GLY A 800 -25.27 21.67 -45.25
C GLY A 800 -24.78 21.33 -43.84
N SER A 801 -24.18 20.22 -43.77
CA SER A 801 -23.79 19.31 -42.71
C SER A 801 -22.88 19.83 -41.58
N ASN A 802 -22.80 21.12 -41.29
CA ASN A 802 -22.07 21.67 -40.13
C ASN A 802 -22.96 22.72 -39.44
N LYS A 803 -23.69 22.28 -38.40
CA LYS A 803 -24.41 23.23 -37.54
C LYS A 803 -23.45 23.91 -36.56
N GLU A 804 -22.84 25.00 -36.99
CA GLU A 804 -22.03 25.86 -36.09
C GLU A 804 -22.88 26.82 -35.26
N HIS A 805 -24.15 26.96 -35.56
CA HIS A 805 -25.06 27.93 -34.95
C HIS A 805 -26.44 27.30 -34.63
N SER A 806 -27.03 27.65 -33.52
CA SER A 806 -28.38 27.29 -33.12
C SER A 806 -29.11 28.53 -32.60
N LEU A 807 -30.25 28.81 -33.13
CA LEU A 807 -31.19 29.81 -32.61
C LEU A 807 -32.44 29.07 -32.13
N PHE A 808 -32.88 29.36 -30.90
CA PHE A 808 -34.12 28.82 -30.38
C PHE A 808 -35.03 29.91 -29.82
N ILE A 809 -36.33 29.67 -29.95
CA ILE A 809 -37.38 30.50 -29.30
C ILE A 809 -38.27 29.52 -28.55
N LEU A 810 -38.37 29.61 -27.29
CA LEU A 810 -39.12 28.74 -26.41
C LEU A 810 -40.19 29.53 -25.63
N PRO A 811 -41.44 29.57 -26.08
CA PRO A 811 -42.54 30.03 -25.25
C PRO A 811 -42.85 29.01 -24.18
N TYR A 812 -43.15 29.45 -22.98
CA TYR A 812 -43.49 28.56 -21.89
C TYR A 812 -44.65 29.09 -21.08
N PHE A 813 -45.39 28.18 -20.48
CA PHE A 813 -46.44 28.44 -19.50
C PHE A 813 -46.16 27.51 -18.32
N SER A 814 -46.22 28.06 -17.13
CA SER A 814 -46.08 27.29 -15.90
C SER A 814 -47.21 27.65 -14.96
N SER A 815 -47.87 26.64 -14.44
CA SER A 815 -48.84 26.79 -13.34
C SER A 815 -48.22 26.18 -12.10
N GLN A 816 -48.27 26.89 -11.01
CA GLN A 816 -47.74 26.41 -9.74
C GLN A 816 -48.79 26.47 -8.64
N ASN A 817 -48.77 25.44 -7.82
CA ASN A 817 -49.41 25.43 -6.53
C ASN A 817 -48.35 24.99 -5.51
N VAL A 818 -47.94 25.85 -4.63
CA VAL A 818 -46.89 25.58 -3.64
C VAL A 818 -47.50 25.70 -2.28
N GLU A 819 -47.51 24.63 -1.54
CA GLU A 819 -47.83 24.62 -0.12
C GLU A 819 -46.64 25.22 0.61
N LEU A 820 -46.82 26.39 1.22
CA LEU A 820 -45.78 27.15 1.93
C LEU A 820 -45.74 26.76 3.40
N SER A 821 -46.88 26.39 3.92
CA SER A 821 -47.10 25.91 5.29
C SER A 821 -48.43 25.16 5.37
N LEU A 822 -48.75 24.55 6.51
CA LEU A 822 -49.98 23.78 6.74
C LEU A 822 -51.28 24.58 6.36
N ASN A 823 -51.22 25.90 6.44
CA ASN A 823 -52.36 26.78 6.21
C ASN A 823 -52.12 27.81 5.10
N GLU A 824 -51.02 27.73 4.37
CA GLU A 824 -50.64 28.72 3.37
C GLU A 824 -50.28 28.07 2.04
N GLU A 825 -50.96 28.44 1.00
CA GLU A 825 -50.67 28.04 -0.37
C GLU A 825 -50.32 29.24 -1.24
N SER A 826 -49.34 29.09 -2.12
CA SER A 826 -49.06 30.04 -3.18
C SER A 826 -49.47 29.46 -4.52
N LYS A 827 -50.48 30.07 -5.16
CA LYS A 827 -50.93 29.71 -6.51
C LYS A 827 -50.48 30.77 -7.49
N GLY A 828 -49.81 30.41 -8.52
CA GLY A 828 -49.31 31.32 -9.54
C GLY A 828 -49.28 30.73 -10.91
N HIS A 829 -49.40 31.60 -11.89
CA HIS A 829 -49.21 31.22 -13.31
C HIS A 829 -48.14 32.13 -13.90
N THR A 830 -47.21 31.53 -14.56
CA THR A 830 -46.17 32.29 -15.22
C THR A 830 -46.18 31.92 -16.71
N LYS A 831 -46.10 32.92 -17.57
CA LYS A 831 -45.97 32.73 -19.02
C LYS A 831 -44.83 33.60 -19.52
N GLY A 832 -44.03 33.04 -20.40
CA GLY A 832 -42.89 33.79 -20.91
C GLY A 832 -42.34 33.19 -22.20
N THR A 833 -41.29 33.81 -22.67
CA THR A 833 -40.57 33.33 -23.84
C THR A 833 -39.08 33.51 -23.61
N ILE A 834 -38.32 32.47 -23.86
CA ILE A 834 -36.85 32.52 -23.86
C ILE A 834 -36.38 32.44 -25.32
N ILE A 835 -35.50 33.37 -25.69
CA ILE A 835 -34.84 33.40 -26.98
C ILE A 835 -33.36 33.21 -26.71
N GLY A 836 -32.73 32.26 -27.34
CA GLY A 836 -31.30 31.99 -27.21
C GLY A 836 -30.63 31.74 -28.53
N TYR A 837 -29.39 32.16 -28.61
CA TYR A 837 -28.48 31.87 -29.70
C TYR A 837 -27.21 31.24 -29.17
N SER A 838 -26.81 30.13 -29.74
CA SER A 838 -25.57 29.43 -29.37
C SER A 838 -24.73 29.10 -30.62
N THR A 839 -23.42 29.12 -30.45
CA THR A 839 -22.48 28.75 -31.52
C THR A 839 -21.44 27.77 -31.01
N LEU A 840 -21.11 26.77 -31.82
CA LEU A 840 -20.06 25.81 -31.57
C LEU A 840 -18.77 26.34 -32.19
N LYS A 841 -17.68 26.40 -31.41
CA LYS A 841 -16.32 26.72 -31.87
C LYS A 841 -15.36 25.63 -31.38
N ASP A 842 -14.15 25.59 -31.91
CA ASP A 842 -13.13 24.58 -31.53
C ASP A 842 -12.82 24.57 -30.02
N SER A 843 -13.01 25.69 -29.33
CA SER A 843 -12.75 25.85 -27.89
C SER A 843 -13.98 25.61 -26.99
N GLY A 844 -15.17 25.33 -27.55
CA GLY A 844 -16.39 25.09 -26.80
C GLY A 844 -17.65 25.70 -27.41
N ILE A 845 -18.76 25.59 -26.68
CA ILE A 845 -20.07 26.14 -27.05
C ILE A 845 -20.26 27.48 -26.34
N TYR A 846 -20.57 28.52 -27.10
CA TYR A 846 -20.81 29.86 -26.61
C TYR A 846 -22.25 30.29 -26.97
N GLY A 847 -22.94 30.90 -26.05
CA GLY A 847 -24.30 31.33 -26.32
C GLY A 847 -24.71 32.55 -25.47
N VAL A 848 -25.71 33.26 -25.96
CA VAL A 848 -26.40 34.30 -25.24
C VAL A 848 -27.90 34.05 -25.30
N TYR A 849 -28.60 34.38 -24.25
CA TYR A 849 -30.04 34.25 -24.22
C TYR A 849 -30.68 35.45 -23.51
N ALA A 850 -31.92 35.68 -23.81
CA ALA A 850 -32.76 36.61 -23.14
C ALA A 850 -34.16 36.06 -23.00
N GLY A 851 -34.81 36.30 -21.90
CA GLY A 851 -36.18 35.91 -21.63
C GLY A 851 -37.04 37.09 -21.14
N TYR A 852 -38.32 36.99 -21.43
CA TYR A 852 -39.34 37.87 -20.86
C TYR A 852 -40.43 37.01 -20.25
N GLU A 853 -40.78 37.32 -19.00
CA GLU A 853 -41.79 36.63 -18.18
C GLU A 853 -42.83 37.59 -17.68
#